data_908200d85c30f00899f1787e3e88c3c3
#
_entry.id   908200d85c30f00899f1787e3e88c3c3
#
_cell.length_a   1.000
_cell.length_b   1.000
_cell.length_c   1.000
_cell.angle_alpha   90.00
_cell.angle_beta   90.00
_cell.angle_gamma   90.00
#
_symmetry.space_group_name_H-M   'P 1'
#
loop_
_entity.id
_entity.type
_entity.pdbx_description
1 polymer ?
#
loop_
_entity_poly.entity_id
_entity_poly.type
_entity_poly.pdbx_seq_one_letter_code
_entity_poly.pdbx_strand_id
1 'polypeptide(L)'
;MFDSEVQRILDYVARGIGVRVVGAPGSGKTSVVRSVMSNLEKTGVAVHFITGLRTHRTIPYAAIKGLGLDLRPGRSGVFDIADVLTSQLATNGKHLLVVDDLHLVDSESLAVLEAVRRRSTCPMVATAPETWAFSKGQLAILNNGREAHLQLDPLHYEQVHMLIAQVLGAPADADTTARILTKSAGNPRLIVRIAETASLSNLLVMKDKQWGMTSNTLWNEHLRGTLESLLAELSADEFTALHTMAILGTARVDVLQKVIQPEALEGLERRGFLSVMDDHHNGSIAAISPPVIADYFSGNKNLRDRKLLRRKIASVLEAVPGAEQENRTTADCLVRVLATLRAERGDGDAVTARHFHDHSTARERIRFERWEANKNAANAASVLRIYWGAPVDVRRVARICDETTTSDADPKDLLFVTITRAMLAVHTGLGPGAAVDILQKFAADNPHLAEEADHAVAFLSASHGRVPAATPLNAQEPQPSGMGSLVHGLLELYRFRPAAAYDAVEGQDDDDAFSHLRPFIRGFAMFASGRVEESLVFALDWRTEARKNLDQFGVITSSYIAAHGLLYRGHFEEAEYLMSSVFAMGRPGFVVDALYDAMLRLAGLRHATTATPPALSIAAQARTEVPDVGPLPGVGKGAYELVAHNSAQPSTFDRKAAKLIRRQLKSGYVLEALMTALLCTCLNPGRPVLDLLQKILRDSGVTVHDQLIGIATAVVEGDHKLLGLLLMHYEPDVDTYQVGMLLRGALKRHVIEGDTAAADAMAQASSMFAVRFPAANEQLSFNSFRTTPLTEREIEVAVLAGHRTNVEIAEHLGISARTVENHISNALRKTGATSRNGLFMLVGNSLPPRGAGIS
;
A
#
# COMPACT_ATOMS: atom_id res chain seq x y z
N MET A 1 -9.06 -9.75 -9.51
CA MET A 1 -8.31 -9.84 -8.23
C MET A 1 -6.93 -10.47 -8.42
N PHE A 2 -6.83 -11.60 -9.11
CA PHE A 2 -5.55 -12.29 -9.43
C PHE A 2 -5.19 -12.18 -10.92
N ASP A 3 -5.46 -11.05 -11.54
CA ASP A 3 -5.33 -10.91 -13.00
C ASP A 3 -3.87 -10.98 -13.45
N SER A 4 -2.93 -10.47 -12.63
CA SER A 4 -1.47 -10.57 -12.87
C SER A 4 -0.99 -12.01 -12.78
N GLU A 5 -1.43 -12.76 -11.76
CA GLU A 5 -1.06 -14.16 -11.55
C GLU A 5 -1.63 -15.03 -12.66
N VAL A 6 -2.91 -14.81 -13.01
CA VAL A 6 -3.56 -15.51 -14.14
C VAL A 6 -2.81 -15.24 -15.43
N GLN A 7 -2.46 -13.99 -15.72
CA GLN A 7 -1.74 -13.64 -16.95
C GLN A 7 -0.34 -14.29 -16.99
N ARG A 8 0.41 -14.27 -15.87
CA ARG A 8 1.71 -14.95 -15.77
C ARG A 8 1.60 -16.45 -16.05
N ILE A 9 0.55 -17.12 -15.50
CA ILE A 9 0.31 -18.54 -15.78
C ILE A 9 0.02 -18.76 -17.26
N LEU A 10 -0.84 -17.93 -17.86
CA LEU A 10 -1.18 -18.02 -19.29
C LEU A 10 0.08 -17.86 -20.17
N ASP A 11 0.97 -16.93 -19.83
CA ASP A 11 2.22 -16.68 -20.56
C ASP A 11 3.20 -17.88 -20.44
N TYR A 12 3.30 -18.51 -19.28
CA TYR A 12 4.10 -19.71 -19.10
C TYR A 12 3.53 -20.89 -19.89
N VAL A 13 2.22 -21.12 -19.77
CA VAL A 13 1.53 -22.21 -20.49
C VAL A 13 1.65 -22.04 -22.01
N ALA A 14 1.55 -20.81 -22.52
CA ALA A 14 1.71 -20.52 -23.96
C ALA A 14 3.13 -20.87 -24.49
N ARG A 15 4.13 -20.83 -23.61
CA ARG A 15 5.54 -21.23 -23.89
C ARG A 15 5.80 -22.72 -23.65
N GLY A 16 4.77 -23.52 -23.30
CA GLY A 16 4.92 -24.94 -22.95
C GLY A 16 5.57 -25.19 -21.59
N ILE A 17 5.57 -24.18 -20.70
CA ILE A 17 6.14 -24.27 -19.35
C ILE A 17 5.02 -24.64 -18.37
N GLY A 18 5.24 -25.69 -17.56
CA GLY A 18 4.34 -26.02 -16.46
C GLY A 18 4.41 -24.98 -15.33
N VAL A 19 3.35 -24.87 -14.52
CA VAL A 19 3.32 -23.92 -13.40
C VAL A 19 2.88 -24.62 -12.12
N ARG A 20 3.66 -24.49 -11.07
CA ARG A 20 3.28 -24.86 -9.72
C ARG A 20 2.77 -23.63 -8.99
N VAL A 21 1.48 -23.64 -8.63
CA VAL A 21 0.85 -22.58 -7.85
C VAL A 21 0.76 -23.00 -6.39
N VAL A 22 1.46 -22.30 -5.52
CA VAL A 22 1.48 -22.58 -4.08
C VAL A 22 0.91 -21.41 -3.29
N GLY A 23 0.50 -21.69 -2.06
CA GLY A 23 0.00 -20.69 -1.13
C GLY A 23 -0.76 -21.33 0.03
N ALA A 24 -1.09 -20.54 1.05
CA ALA A 24 -1.80 -20.98 2.24
C ALA A 24 -3.19 -21.59 1.89
N PRO A 25 -3.78 -22.43 2.76
CA PRO A 25 -5.16 -22.87 2.62
C PRO A 25 -6.11 -21.66 2.54
N GLY A 26 -6.97 -21.63 1.49
CA GLY A 26 -7.89 -20.50 1.28
C GLY A 26 -7.29 -19.29 0.56
N SER A 27 -6.02 -19.33 0.11
CA SER A 27 -5.36 -18.25 -0.64
C SER A 27 -5.90 -17.98 -2.05
N GLY A 28 -6.85 -18.78 -2.53
CA GLY A 28 -7.46 -18.59 -3.84
C GLY A 28 -6.85 -19.42 -4.98
N LYS A 29 -5.96 -20.40 -4.70
CA LYS A 29 -5.33 -21.28 -5.72
C LYS A 29 -6.33 -21.84 -6.73
N THR A 30 -7.39 -22.48 -6.26
CA THR A 30 -8.45 -23.04 -7.10
C THR A 30 -9.15 -21.95 -7.93
N SER A 31 -9.33 -20.74 -7.41
CA SER A 31 -9.96 -19.62 -8.13
C SER A 31 -9.07 -19.14 -9.27
N VAL A 32 -7.76 -19.00 -9.02
CA VAL A 32 -6.76 -18.64 -10.05
C VAL A 32 -6.75 -19.68 -11.16
N VAL A 33 -6.67 -20.96 -10.79
CA VAL A 33 -6.66 -22.06 -11.78
C VAL A 33 -7.94 -22.10 -12.60
N ARG A 34 -9.12 -21.93 -11.99
CA ARG A 34 -10.41 -21.84 -12.72
C ARG A 34 -10.45 -20.65 -13.68
N SER A 35 -9.88 -19.51 -13.31
CA SER A 35 -9.77 -18.35 -14.20
C SER A 35 -8.85 -18.65 -15.39
N VAL A 36 -7.72 -19.31 -15.16
CA VAL A 36 -6.80 -19.77 -16.23
C VAL A 36 -7.53 -20.73 -17.18
N MET A 37 -8.24 -21.73 -16.64
CA MET A 37 -9.01 -22.70 -17.43
C MET A 37 -10.04 -21.99 -18.32
N SER A 38 -10.86 -21.10 -17.72
CA SER A 38 -11.89 -20.36 -18.47
C SER A 38 -11.31 -19.48 -19.58
N ASN A 39 -10.12 -18.88 -19.39
CA ASN A 39 -9.46 -18.11 -20.43
C ASN A 39 -8.94 -19.01 -21.57
N LEU A 40 -8.35 -20.15 -21.24
CA LEU A 40 -7.80 -21.07 -22.24
C LEU A 40 -8.88 -21.80 -23.05
N GLU A 41 -9.98 -22.20 -22.42
CA GLU A 41 -11.13 -22.79 -23.10
C GLU A 41 -11.74 -21.84 -24.15
N LYS A 42 -11.81 -20.53 -23.86
CA LYS A 42 -12.23 -19.50 -24.84
C LYS A 42 -11.31 -19.41 -26.06
N THR A 43 -10.05 -19.80 -25.91
CA THR A 43 -9.05 -19.82 -27.01
C THR A 43 -8.92 -21.17 -27.69
N GLY A 44 -9.79 -22.15 -27.35
CA GLY A 44 -9.84 -23.46 -27.98
C GLY A 44 -8.79 -24.46 -27.44
N VAL A 45 -8.22 -24.21 -26.26
CA VAL A 45 -7.33 -25.18 -25.58
C VAL A 45 -8.17 -26.20 -24.84
N ALA A 46 -7.91 -27.48 -25.03
CA ALA A 46 -8.58 -28.54 -24.29
C ALA A 46 -7.97 -28.69 -22.89
N VAL A 47 -8.76 -28.47 -21.85
CA VAL A 47 -8.32 -28.54 -20.46
C VAL A 47 -8.74 -29.85 -19.81
N HIS A 48 -7.74 -30.58 -19.26
CA HIS A 48 -7.95 -31.83 -18.53
C HIS A 48 -7.79 -31.54 -17.03
N PHE A 49 -8.94 -31.46 -16.31
CA PHE A 49 -8.97 -31.06 -14.91
C PHE A 49 -9.06 -32.26 -13.96
N ILE A 50 -8.08 -32.36 -13.07
CA ILE A 50 -7.99 -33.37 -12.01
C ILE A 50 -7.99 -32.64 -10.68
N THR A 51 -8.76 -33.12 -9.71
CA THR A 51 -8.74 -32.57 -8.34
C THR A 51 -8.46 -33.67 -7.32
N GLY A 52 -7.54 -33.37 -6.40
CA GLY A 52 -7.32 -34.19 -5.23
C GLY A 52 -8.41 -33.96 -4.18
N LEU A 53 -8.97 -35.02 -3.64
CA LEU A 53 -9.95 -34.94 -2.57
C LEU A 53 -9.49 -35.79 -1.37
N ARG A 54 -9.53 -35.20 -0.17
CA ARG A 54 -9.08 -35.84 1.08
C ARG A 54 -9.76 -37.20 1.32
N THR A 55 -11.09 -37.25 1.13
CA THR A 55 -11.90 -38.46 1.31
C THR A 55 -11.57 -39.55 0.30
N HIS A 56 -10.98 -39.18 -0.83
CA HIS A 56 -10.65 -40.10 -1.92
C HIS A 56 -9.17 -40.50 -1.95
N ARG A 57 -8.32 -39.99 -1.07
CA ARG A 57 -6.86 -40.22 -1.07
C ARG A 57 -6.46 -41.70 -0.94
N THR A 58 -7.33 -42.50 -0.32
CA THR A 58 -7.11 -43.97 -0.15
C THR A 58 -7.87 -44.80 -1.19
N ILE A 59 -8.64 -44.18 -2.09
CA ILE A 59 -9.40 -44.88 -3.11
C ILE A 59 -8.61 -44.90 -4.42
N PRO A 60 -8.18 -46.04 -4.89
CA PRO A 60 -7.37 -46.16 -6.12
C PRO A 60 -8.02 -45.54 -7.34
N TYR A 61 -7.22 -44.74 -8.07
CA TYR A 61 -7.62 -44.03 -9.30
C TYR A 61 -8.78 -43.04 -9.12
N ALA A 62 -9.10 -42.61 -7.93
CA ALA A 62 -10.25 -41.77 -7.67
C ALA A 62 -10.14 -40.40 -8.38
N ALA A 63 -8.95 -39.79 -8.35
CA ALA A 63 -8.71 -38.51 -8.99
C ALA A 63 -8.79 -38.59 -10.54
N ILE A 64 -8.29 -39.65 -11.14
CA ILE A 64 -8.29 -39.85 -12.60
C ILE A 64 -9.68 -40.26 -13.14
N LYS A 65 -10.48 -41.00 -12.37
CA LYS A 65 -11.85 -41.38 -12.76
C LYS A 65 -12.73 -40.18 -13.11
N GLY A 66 -12.48 -39.05 -12.50
CA GLY A 66 -13.17 -37.80 -12.78
C GLY A 66 -12.97 -37.25 -14.21
N LEU A 67 -11.98 -37.73 -14.95
CA LEU A 67 -11.73 -37.34 -16.35
C LEU A 67 -12.68 -37.98 -17.35
N GLY A 68 -13.48 -38.94 -16.93
CA GLY A 68 -14.42 -39.63 -17.86
C GLY A 68 -13.72 -40.39 -18.99
N LEU A 69 -12.53 -40.98 -18.73
CA LEU A 69 -11.75 -41.72 -19.73
C LEU A 69 -12.50 -42.96 -20.19
N ASP A 70 -12.56 -43.17 -21.51
CA ASP A 70 -13.15 -44.37 -22.10
C ASP A 70 -12.19 -45.55 -21.99
N LEU A 71 -12.32 -46.30 -20.90
CA LEU A 71 -11.46 -47.44 -20.58
C LEU A 71 -12.12 -48.74 -21.11
N ARG A 72 -11.45 -49.45 -21.98
CA ARG A 72 -11.95 -50.74 -22.47
C ARG A 72 -12.02 -51.78 -21.33
N PRO A 73 -13.05 -52.62 -21.29
CA PRO A 73 -13.17 -53.72 -20.31
C PRO A 73 -11.89 -54.58 -20.24
N GLY A 74 -11.38 -54.79 -19.02
CA GLY A 74 -10.15 -55.56 -18.77
C GLY A 74 -8.84 -54.77 -18.83
N ARG A 75 -8.83 -53.46 -19.17
CA ARG A 75 -7.66 -52.60 -19.13
C ARG A 75 -7.82 -51.53 -18.02
N SER A 76 -7.36 -51.80 -16.83
CA SER A 76 -7.52 -50.96 -15.66
C SER A 76 -6.22 -50.70 -14.90
N GLY A 77 -5.06 -51.06 -15.48
CA GLY A 77 -3.73 -50.86 -14.88
C GLY A 77 -3.22 -49.44 -15.11
N VAL A 78 -2.21 -49.02 -14.30
CA VAL A 78 -1.57 -47.68 -14.39
C VAL A 78 -1.16 -47.34 -15.82
N PHE A 79 -0.53 -48.29 -16.52
CA PHE A 79 -0.03 -48.08 -17.88
C PHE A 79 -1.15 -48.01 -18.93
N ASP A 80 -2.21 -48.80 -18.77
CA ASP A 80 -3.36 -48.76 -19.67
C ASP A 80 -4.07 -47.40 -19.62
N ILE A 81 -4.27 -46.86 -18.39
CA ILE A 81 -4.89 -45.56 -18.19
C ILE A 81 -3.95 -44.43 -18.69
N ALA A 82 -2.65 -44.56 -18.45
CA ALA A 82 -1.65 -43.61 -18.94
C ALA A 82 -1.59 -43.58 -20.47
N ASP A 83 -1.73 -44.72 -21.15
CA ASP A 83 -1.76 -44.81 -22.62
C ASP A 83 -3.00 -44.11 -23.21
N VAL A 84 -4.18 -44.29 -22.61
CA VAL A 84 -5.41 -43.62 -23.02
C VAL A 84 -5.25 -42.09 -22.82
N LEU A 85 -4.83 -41.62 -21.66
CA LEU A 85 -4.67 -40.20 -21.38
C LEU A 85 -3.57 -39.59 -22.28
N THR A 86 -2.44 -40.26 -22.47
CA THR A 86 -1.39 -39.79 -23.38
C THR A 86 -1.89 -39.64 -24.81
N SER A 87 -2.69 -40.63 -25.27
CA SER A 87 -3.30 -40.59 -26.61
C SER A 87 -4.27 -39.41 -26.77
N GLN A 88 -5.07 -39.10 -25.75
CA GLN A 88 -5.93 -37.92 -25.74
C GLN A 88 -5.11 -36.62 -25.80
N LEU A 89 -4.00 -36.51 -25.04
CA LEU A 89 -3.11 -35.35 -25.03
C LEU A 89 -2.30 -35.21 -26.34
N ALA A 90 -2.20 -36.26 -27.15
CA ALA A 90 -1.51 -36.26 -28.44
C ALA A 90 -2.44 -35.93 -29.63
N THR A 91 -3.73 -35.73 -29.41
CA THR A 91 -4.69 -35.34 -30.49
C THR A 91 -4.38 -33.95 -31.03
N ASN A 92 -4.83 -33.64 -32.26
CA ASN A 92 -4.62 -32.35 -32.88
C ASN A 92 -5.25 -31.22 -32.03
N GLY A 93 -4.46 -30.37 -31.45
CA GLY A 93 -4.90 -29.25 -30.58
C GLY A 93 -3.88 -28.91 -29.50
N LYS A 94 -4.14 -27.78 -28.84
CA LYS A 94 -3.40 -27.40 -27.62
C LYS A 94 -4.11 -27.99 -26.41
N HIS A 95 -3.37 -28.65 -25.55
CA HIS A 95 -3.87 -29.28 -24.34
C HIS A 95 -3.21 -28.70 -23.12
N LEU A 96 -3.93 -28.63 -22.01
CA LEU A 96 -3.43 -28.29 -20.68
C LEU A 96 -3.89 -29.35 -19.68
N LEU A 97 -2.97 -29.86 -18.88
CA LEU A 97 -3.27 -30.70 -17.73
C LEU A 97 -3.31 -29.83 -16.48
N VAL A 98 -4.40 -29.88 -15.75
CA VAL A 98 -4.57 -29.13 -14.49
C VAL A 98 -4.80 -30.12 -13.36
N VAL A 99 -3.99 -30.00 -12.29
CA VAL A 99 -4.08 -30.84 -11.09
C VAL A 99 -4.27 -29.93 -9.88
N ASP A 100 -5.52 -29.80 -9.43
CA ASP A 100 -5.82 -29.03 -8.23
C ASP A 100 -5.64 -29.89 -6.98
N ASP A 101 -5.04 -29.32 -5.94
CA ASP A 101 -4.68 -30.00 -4.70
C ASP A 101 -3.89 -31.31 -4.91
N LEU A 102 -2.79 -31.24 -5.68
CA LEU A 102 -1.88 -32.36 -5.99
C LEU A 102 -1.50 -33.21 -4.76
N HIS A 103 -1.38 -32.58 -3.61
CA HIS A 103 -1.03 -33.20 -2.33
C HIS A 103 -2.10 -34.17 -1.80
N LEU A 104 -3.33 -34.09 -2.30
CA LEU A 104 -4.48 -34.93 -1.94
C LEU A 104 -4.81 -36.01 -2.98
N VAL A 105 -4.06 -36.08 -4.08
CA VAL A 105 -4.25 -37.08 -5.14
C VAL A 105 -3.83 -38.46 -4.63
N ASP A 106 -4.60 -39.49 -4.91
CA ASP A 106 -4.32 -40.88 -4.53
C ASP A 106 -3.05 -41.44 -5.24
N SER A 107 -2.42 -42.46 -4.65
CA SER A 107 -1.13 -43.01 -5.11
C SER A 107 -1.17 -43.57 -6.52
N GLU A 108 -2.26 -44.22 -6.90
CA GLU A 108 -2.42 -44.86 -8.20
C GLU A 108 -2.66 -43.78 -9.28
N SER A 109 -3.46 -42.74 -8.99
CA SER A 109 -3.58 -41.59 -9.88
C SER A 109 -2.27 -40.83 -10.06
N LEU A 110 -1.42 -40.71 -9.00
CA LEU A 110 -0.09 -40.14 -9.11
C LEU A 110 0.80 -40.98 -10.03
N ALA A 111 0.76 -42.31 -9.93
CA ALA A 111 1.54 -43.20 -10.78
C ALA A 111 1.14 -43.08 -12.27
N VAL A 112 -0.17 -42.92 -12.56
CA VAL A 112 -0.66 -42.63 -13.92
C VAL A 112 -0.12 -41.30 -14.41
N LEU A 113 -0.23 -40.23 -13.60
CA LEU A 113 0.26 -38.89 -13.96
C LEU A 113 1.77 -38.88 -14.21
N GLU A 114 2.58 -39.62 -13.42
CA GLU A 114 4.01 -39.78 -13.64
C GLU A 114 4.30 -40.45 -14.98
N ALA A 115 3.58 -41.50 -15.30
CA ALA A 115 3.74 -42.21 -16.57
C ALA A 115 3.37 -41.34 -17.78
N VAL A 116 2.29 -40.55 -17.67
CA VAL A 116 1.86 -39.59 -18.69
C VAL A 116 2.87 -38.46 -18.86
N ARG A 117 3.38 -37.87 -17.77
CA ARG A 117 4.37 -36.80 -17.80
C ARG A 117 5.68 -37.18 -18.45
N ARG A 118 6.08 -38.44 -18.35
CA ARG A 118 7.28 -38.99 -19.04
C ARG A 118 7.09 -39.10 -20.56
N ARG A 119 5.86 -39.22 -21.04
CA ARG A 119 5.52 -39.48 -22.45
C ARG A 119 4.92 -38.30 -23.18
N SER A 120 4.46 -37.29 -22.45
CA SER A 120 3.80 -36.10 -23.00
C SER A 120 4.55 -34.81 -22.66
N THR A 121 4.62 -33.88 -23.63
CA THR A 121 5.13 -32.52 -23.47
C THR A 121 4.02 -31.52 -23.10
N CYS A 122 2.79 -31.97 -22.83
CA CYS A 122 1.68 -31.14 -22.43
C CYS A 122 2.03 -30.33 -21.18
N PRO A 123 1.89 -29.00 -21.17
CA PRO A 123 2.11 -28.21 -19.98
C PRO A 123 1.14 -28.59 -18.88
N MET A 124 1.57 -28.47 -17.62
CA MET A 124 0.74 -28.79 -16.47
C MET A 124 0.70 -27.61 -15.49
N VAL A 125 -0.48 -27.31 -14.98
CA VAL A 125 -0.66 -26.42 -13.84
C VAL A 125 -1.07 -27.23 -12.64
N ALA A 126 -0.28 -27.18 -11.56
CA ALA A 126 -0.57 -27.92 -10.34
C ALA A 126 -0.67 -26.99 -9.14
N THR A 127 -1.63 -27.24 -8.24
CA THR A 127 -1.74 -26.49 -6.98
C THR A 127 -1.37 -27.34 -5.78
N ALA A 128 -0.75 -26.71 -4.76
CA ALA A 128 -0.44 -27.34 -3.49
C ALA A 128 -0.28 -26.29 -2.38
N PRO A 129 -0.34 -26.68 -1.09
CA PRO A 129 0.11 -25.83 0.01
C PRO A 129 1.60 -25.52 -0.09
N GLU A 130 2.03 -24.33 0.30
CA GLU A 130 3.43 -23.91 0.27
C GLU A 130 4.34 -24.81 1.11
N THR A 131 3.88 -25.16 2.30
CA THR A 131 4.62 -25.95 3.29
C THR A 131 4.56 -27.45 3.07
N TRP A 132 3.99 -27.92 1.95
CA TRP A 132 3.84 -29.33 1.69
C TRP A 132 5.17 -29.98 1.28
N ALA A 133 5.60 -30.97 2.05
CA ALA A 133 6.73 -31.84 1.66
C ALA A 133 6.29 -32.85 0.61
N PHE A 134 6.64 -32.60 -0.65
CA PHE A 134 6.30 -33.49 -1.75
C PHE A 134 6.99 -34.82 -1.65
N SER A 135 6.26 -35.93 -1.89
CA SER A 135 6.82 -37.26 -2.05
C SER A 135 7.67 -37.35 -3.33
N LYS A 136 8.54 -38.37 -3.40
CA LYS A 136 9.38 -38.62 -4.60
C LYS A 136 8.55 -38.73 -5.89
N GLY A 137 7.36 -39.34 -5.82
CA GLY A 137 6.45 -39.48 -6.97
C GLY A 137 5.83 -38.13 -7.38
N GLN A 138 5.42 -37.30 -6.41
CA GLN A 138 4.92 -35.97 -6.69
C GLN A 138 6.01 -35.08 -7.29
N LEU A 139 7.24 -35.13 -6.79
CA LEU A 139 8.39 -34.42 -7.36
C LEU A 139 8.71 -34.90 -8.79
N ALA A 140 8.57 -36.19 -9.09
CA ALA A 140 8.80 -36.74 -10.43
C ALA A 140 7.76 -36.24 -11.45
N ILE A 141 6.51 -35.96 -11.00
CA ILE A 141 5.46 -35.38 -11.83
C ILE A 141 5.76 -33.91 -12.10
N LEU A 142 6.24 -33.19 -11.08
CA LEU A 142 6.53 -31.77 -11.15
C LEU A 142 7.81 -31.47 -11.93
N ASN A 143 8.90 -32.19 -11.68
CA ASN A 143 10.27 -31.94 -12.20
C ASN A 143 10.51 -32.44 -13.63
N ASN A 144 9.63 -32.13 -14.58
CA ASN A 144 9.84 -32.51 -15.98
C ASN A 144 10.68 -31.50 -16.79
N GLY A 145 11.59 -30.79 -16.12
CA GLY A 145 12.63 -29.93 -16.73
C GLY A 145 12.22 -28.52 -17.14
N ARG A 146 10.93 -28.17 -17.16
CA ARG A 146 10.43 -26.79 -17.44
C ARG A 146 9.22 -26.48 -16.58
N GLU A 147 9.46 -26.01 -15.37
CA GLU A 147 8.41 -25.62 -14.44
C GLU A 147 8.70 -24.25 -13.83
N ALA A 148 7.70 -23.38 -13.80
CA ALA A 148 7.72 -22.13 -13.07
C ALA A 148 7.04 -22.31 -11.70
N HIS A 149 7.52 -21.60 -10.70
CA HIS A 149 6.92 -21.53 -9.38
C HIS A 149 6.19 -20.20 -9.23
N LEU A 150 4.92 -20.26 -8.83
CA LEU A 150 4.10 -19.10 -8.55
C LEU A 150 3.54 -19.21 -7.13
N GLN A 151 3.94 -18.30 -6.27
CA GLN A 151 3.41 -18.17 -4.92
C GLN A 151 2.23 -17.21 -4.93
N LEU A 152 1.15 -17.57 -4.24
CA LEU A 152 0.03 -16.69 -3.97
C LEU A 152 0.17 -16.11 -2.58
N ASP A 153 0.56 -14.85 -2.53
CA ASP A 153 0.72 -14.10 -1.29
C ASP A 153 -0.64 -13.70 -0.70
N PRO A 154 -0.70 -13.39 0.61
CA PRO A 154 -1.88 -12.77 1.21
C PRO A 154 -2.28 -11.49 0.48
N LEU A 155 -3.59 -11.20 0.43
CA LEU A 155 -4.09 -9.99 -0.21
C LEU A 155 -3.68 -8.75 0.58
N HIS A 156 -3.25 -7.72 -0.15
CA HIS A 156 -2.95 -6.40 0.38
C HIS A 156 -4.23 -5.58 0.58
N TYR A 157 -4.11 -4.45 1.28
CA TYR A 157 -5.23 -3.60 1.67
C TYR A 157 -6.17 -3.26 0.49
N GLU A 158 -5.63 -2.84 -0.66
CA GLU A 158 -6.40 -2.46 -1.84
C GLU A 158 -7.20 -3.63 -2.41
N GLN A 159 -6.57 -4.81 -2.47
CA GLN A 159 -7.22 -6.04 -2.96
C GLN A 159 -8.33 -6.50 -2.01
N VAL A 160 -8.11 -6.37 -0.70
CA VAL A 160 -9.13 -6.64 0.33
C VAL A 160 -10.31 -5.69 0.19
N HIS A 161 -10.04 -4.39 0.04
CA HIS A 161 -11.08 -3.39 -0.18
C HIS A 161 -11.95 -3.70 -1.39
N MET A 162 -11.33 -4.08 -2.52
CA MET A 162 -12.06 -4.49 -3.73
C MET A 162 -12.87 -5.76 -3.53
N LEU A 163 -12.29 -6.76 -2.85
CA LEU A 163 -12.97 -8.03 -2.60
C LEU A 163 -14.21 -7.82 -1.72
N ILE A 164 -14.10 -6.99 -0.67
CA ILE A 164 -15.25 -6.62 0.18
C ILE A 164 -16.33 -5.93 -0.66
N ALA A 165 -15.95 -4.97 -1.50
CA ALA A 165 -16.91 -4.27 -2.37
C ALA A 165 -17.63 -5.23 -3.33
N GLN A 166 -16.91 -6.21 -3.86
CA GLN A 166 -17.50 -7.25 -4.73
C GLN A 166 -18.47 -8.16 -3.98
N VAL A 167 -18.13 -8.55 -2.74
CA VAL A 167 -18.93 -9.46 -1.91
C VAL A 167 -20.18 -8.77 -1.38
N LEU A 168 -20.07 -7.53 -0.91
CA LEU A 168 -21.16 -6.79 -0.25
C LEU A 168 -21.93 -5.86 -1.18
N GLY A 169 -21.51 -5.73 -2.44
CA GLY A 169 -22.15 -4.87 -3.45
C GLY A 169 -21.86 -3.37 -3.27
N ALA A 170 -21.08 -2.98 -2.26
CA ALA A 170 -20.62 -1.61 -2.03
C ALA A 170 -19.29 -1.61 -1.25
N PRO A 171 -18.46 -0.55 -1.37
CA PRO A 171 -17.20 -0.48 -0.66
C PRO A 171 -17.40 -0.39 0.86
N ALA A 172 -16.39 -0.81 1.61
CA ALA A 172 -16.30 -0.58 3.05
C ALA A 172 -15.46 0.66 3.35
N ASP A 173 -15.71 1.28 4.52
CA ASP A 173 -14.86 2.35 5.01
C ASP A 173 -13.44 1.84 5.37
N ALA A 174 -12.53 2.77 5.63
CA ALA A 174 -11.13 2.44 5.87
C ALA A 174 -10.94 1.55 7.11
N ASP A 175 -11.67 1.83 8.18
CA ASP A 175 -11.55 1.07 9.44
C ASP A 175 -12.12 -0.34 9.29
N THR A 176 -13.24 -0.49 8.61
CA THR A 176 -13.83 -1.80 8.30
C THR A 176 -12.90 -2.64 7.43
N THR A 177 -12.34 -2.02 6.38
CA THR A 177 -11.37 -2.69 5.48
C THR A 177 -10.13 -3.14 6.26
N ALA A 178 -9.52 -2.26 7.04
CA ALA A 178 -8.35 -2.56 7.87
C ALA A 178 -8.65 -3.67 8.90
N ARG A 179 -9.82 -3.63 9.52
CA ARG A 179 -10.23 -4.64 10.51
C ARG A 179 -10.44 -6.02 9.88
N ILE A 180 -11.09 -6.08 8.71
CA ILE A 180 -11.28 -7.35 7.99
C ILE A 180 -9.93 -7.89 7.52
N LEU A 181 -9.05 -7.05 6.97
CA LEU A 181 -7.69 -7.44 6.59
C LEU A 181 -6.93 -8.01 7.80
N THR A 182 -6.89 -7.29 8.91
CA THR A 182 -6.21 -7.73 10.14
C THR A 182 -6.75 -9.07 10.63
N LYS A 183 -8.07 -9.24 10.70
CA LYS A 183 -8.69 -10.49 11.21
C LYS A 183 -8.49 -11.69 10.28
N SER A 184 -8.43 -11.47 8.99
CA SER A 184 -8.26 -12.51 7.97
C SER A 184 -6.80 -12.85 7.65
N ALA A 185 -5.84 -12.01 8.07
CA ALA A 185 -4.43 -12.04 7.62
C ALA A 185 -4.31 -12.01 6.08
N GLY A 186 -5.18 -11.26 5.38
CA GLY A 186 -5.19 -11.20 3.93
C GLY A 186 -5.67 -12.47 3.21
N ASN A 187 -6.23 -13.45 3.93
CA ASN A 187 -6.73 -14.69 3.36
C ASN A 187 -8.08 -14.49 2.65
N PRO A 188 -8.18 -14.67 1.32
CA PRO A 188 -9.40 -14.38 0.55
C PRO A 188 -10.65 -15.11 1.06
N ARG A 189 -10.52 -16.39 1.42
CA ARG A 189 -11.64 -17.19 1.96
C ARG A 189 -12.16 -16.61 3.27
N LEU A 190 -11.28 -16.18 4.15
CA LEU A 190 -11.65 -15.57 5.43
C LEU A 190 -12.24 -14.17 5.24
N ILE A 191 -11.68 -13.36 4.33
CA ILE A 191 -12.22 -12.04 4.00
C ILE A 191 -13.68 -12.15 3.57
N VAL A 192 -13.98 -13.02 2.60
CA VAL A 192 -15.35 -13.26 2.12
C VAL A 192 -16.26 -13.69 3.28
N ARG A 193 -15.83 -14.69 4.06
CA ARG A 193 -16.68 -15.22 5.16
C ARG A 193 -16.88 -14.21 6.28
N ILE A 194 -15.86 -13.43 6.66
CA ILE A 194 -16.00 -12.38 7.68
C ILE A 194 -16.96 -11.29 7.17
N ALA A 195 -16.80 -10.82 5.92
CA ALA A 195 -17.66 -9.78 5.36
C ALA A 195 -19.13 -10.23 5.28
N GLU A 196 -19.40 -11.42 4.71
CA GLU A 196 -20.74 -11.99 4.60
C GLU A 196 -21.41 -12.17 5.97
N THR A 197 -20.72 -12.83 6.90
CA THR A 197 -21.31 -13.17 8.19
C THR A 197 -21.45 -11.94 9.11
N ALA A 198 -20.55 -10.97 9.03
CA ALA A 198 -20.65 -9.73 9.76
C ALA A 198 -21.82 -8.86 9.25
N SER A 199 -22.07 -8.84 7.94
CA SER A 199 -23.25 -8.20 7.37
C SER A 199 -24.55 -8.89 7.81
N LEU A 200 -24.61 -10.22 7.74
CA LEU A 200 -25.77 -11.01 8.21
C LEU A 200 -26.07 -10.82 9.71
N SER A 201 -25.04 -10.59 10.51
CA SER A 201 -25.15 -10.39 11.96
C SER A 201 -25.35 -8.93 12.37
N ASN A 202 -25.59 -8.02 11.41
CA ASN A 202 -25.69 -6.57 11.62
C ASN A 202 -24.46 -5.96 12.35
N LEU A 203 -23.30 -6.58 12.24
CA LEU A 203 -22.02 -6.02 12.68
C LEU A 203 -21.47 -5.02 11.67
N LEU A 204 -21.93 -5.08 10.41
CA LEU A 204 -21.72 -4.10 9.37
C LEU A 204 -23.05 -3.46 8.96
N VAL A 205 -23.06 -2.13 8.82
CA VAL A 205 -24.22 -1.37 8.36
C VAL A 205 -23.82 -0.41 7.23
N MET A 206 -24.76 -0.14 6.33
CA MET A 206 -24.56 0.82 5.24
C MET A 206 -24.72 2.24 5.78
N LYS A 207 -23.69 3.07 5.67
CA LYS A 207 -23.70 4.48 5.98
C LYS A 207 -22.95 5.24 4.88
N ASP A 208 -23.52 6.31 4.37
CA ASP A 208 -22.92 7.17 3.32
C ASP A 208 -22.41 6.39 2.09
N LYS A 209 -23.17 5.37 1.67
CA LYS A 209 -22.84 4.44 0.57
C LYS A 209 -21.61 3.55 0.83
N GLN A 210 -21.15 3.44 2.04
CA GLN A 210 -20.07 2.56 2.47
C GLN A 210 -20.52 1.68 3.62
N TRP A 211 -19.95 0.47 3.70
CA TRP A 211 -20.15 -0.43 4.84
C TRP A 211 -19.25 0.01 5.99
N GLY A 212 -19.83 0.24 7.14
CA GLY A 212 -19.12 0.60 8.38
C GLY A 212 -19.44 -0.36 9.51
N MET A 213 -18.50 -0.55 10.45
CA MET A 213 -18.67 -1.38 11.62
C MET A 213 -19.62 -0.73 12.64
N THR A 214 -20.47 -1.54 13.28
CA THR A 214 -21.32 -1.13 14.42
C THR A 214 -20.66 -1.41 15.77
N SER A 215 -19.65 -2.29 15.80
CA SER A 215 -18.92 -2.68 17.01
C SER A 215 -17.46 -2.98 16.70
N ASN A 216 -16.60 -3.01 17.73
CA ASN A 216 -15.17 -3.29 17.59
C ASN A 216 -14.85 -4.77 17.31
N THR A 217 -15.85 -5.67 17.25
CA THR A 217 -15.65 -7.08 16.94
C THR A 217 -16.36 -7.48 15.66
N LEU A 218 -15.71 -8.30 14.86
CA LEU A 218 -16.29 -8.96 13.69
C LEU A 218 -16.59 -10.44 13.94
N TRP A 219 -16.26 -10.91 15.16
CA TRP A 219 -16.58 -12.28 15.56
C TRP A 219 -18.09 -12.49 15.68
N ASN A 220 -18.57 -13.58 15.10
CA ASN A 220 -19.97 -14.02 15.21
C ASN A 220 -20.04 -15.55 15.08
N GLU A 221 -21.14 -16.16 15.56
CA GLU A 221 -21.31 -17.61 15.58
C GLU A 221 -21.34 -18.25 14.16
N HIS A 222 -21.66 -17.49 13.11
CA HIS A 222 -21.66 -18.01 11.74
C HIS A 222 -20.24 -18.27 11.20
N LEU A 223 -19.20 -17.69 11.81
CA LEU A 223 -17.81 -17.97 11.49
C LEU A 223 -17.30 -19.28 12.12
N ARG A 224 -17.95 -19.78 13.18
CA ARG A 224 -17.49 -20.95 13.95
C ARG A 224 -17.16 -22.15 13.06
N GLY A 225 -18.09 -22.59 12.23
CA GLY A 225 -17.88 -23.77 11.37
C GLY A 225 -16.77 -23.59 10.35
N THR A 226 -16.51 -22.35 9.88
CA THR A 226 -15.39 -22.05 8.99
C THR A 226 -14.06 -22.25 9.71
N LEU A 227 -13.94 -21.77 10.96
CA LEU A 227 -12.72 -21.91 11.75
C LEU A 227 -12.53 -23.34 12.26
N GLU A 228 -13.58 -24.03 12.68
CA GLU A 228 -13.50 -25.45 13.04
C GLU A 228 -13.00 -26.30 11.88
N SER A 229 -13.45 -26.02 10.64
CA SER A 229 -12.93 -26.67 9.45
C SER A 229 -11.45 -26.35 9.18
N LEU A 230 -11.00 -25.13 9.49
CA LEU A 230 -9.60 -24.72 9.34
C LEU A 230 -8.70 -25.40 10.37
N LEU A 231 -9.18 -25.55 11.62
CA LEU A 231 -8.44 -26.11 12.74
C LEU A 231 -8.53 -27.65 12.85
N ALA A 232 -9.36 -28.29 12.03
CA ALA A 232 -9.63 -29.75 12.10
C ALA A 232 -8.40 -30.65 11.88
N GLU A 233 -7.31 -30.11 11.35
CA GLU A 233 -6.09 -30.85 11.06
C GLU A 233 -5.02 -30.76 12.14
N LEU A 234 -5.24 -29.96 13.16
CA LEU A 234 -4.28 -29.75 14.24
C LEU A 234 -4.26 -30.96 15.18
N SER A 235 -3.06 -31.30 15.63
CA SER A 235 -2.90 -32.23 16.73
C SER A 235 -3.44 -31.64 18.03
N ALA A 236 -3.66 -32.46 19.05
CA ALA A 236 -4.12 -31.99 20.36
C ALA A 236 -3.12 -30.98 20.98
N ASP A 237 -1.82 -31.19 20.77
CA ASP A 237 -0.76 -30.32 21.30
C ASP A 237 -0.72 -28.98 20.54
N GLU A 238 -0.83 -28.99 19.21
CA GLU A 238 -0.92 -27.79 18.38
C GLU A 238 -2.19 -26.97 18.73
N PHE A 239 -3.33 -27.63 18.92
CA PHE A 239 -4.56 -26.96 19.31
C PHE A 239 -4.44 -26.32 20.72
N THR A 240 -3.80 -27.01 21.67
CA THR A 240 -3.53 -26.49 23.02
C THR A 240 -2.55 -25.32 22.97
N ALA A 241 -1.54 -25.40 22.11
CA ALA A 241 -0.60 -24.31 21.88
C ALA A 241 -1.28 -23.05 21.34
N LEU A 242 -2.15 -23.18 20.33
CA LEU A 242 -2.95 -22.07 19.82
C LEU A 242 -3.86 -21.45 20.88
N HIS A 243 -4.51 -22.28 21.71
CA HIS A 243 -5.33 -21.79 22.81
C HIS A 243 -4.50 -21.03 23.85
N THR A 244 -3.28 -21.52 24.15
CA THR A 244 -2.33 -20.85 25.04
C THR A 244 -1.94 -19.48 24.48
N MET A 245 -1.59 -19.44 23.21
CA MET A 245 -1.25 -18.19 22.52
C MET A 245 -2.43 -17.22 22.40
N ALA A 246 -3.66 -17.72 22.24
CA ALA A 246 -4.86 -16.87 22.23
C ALA A 246 -5.07 -16.13 23.56
N ILE A 247 -4.55 -16.68 24.66
CA ILE A 247 -4.60 -16.06 25.99
C ILE A 247 -3.44 -15.09 26.20
N LEU A 248 -2.24 -15.45 25.72
CA LEU A 248 -1.02 -14.63 25.83
C LEU A 248 -1.07 -13.41 24.89
N GLY A 249 -1.71 -13.55 23.75
CA GLY A 249 -1.60 -12.60 22.63
C GLY A 249 -0.26 -12.75 21.91
N THR A 250 0.27 -11.62 21.45
CA THR A 250 1.61 -11.54 20.84
C THR A 250 2.68 -11.67 21.93
N ALA A 251 3.62 -12.58 21.74
CA ALA A 251 4.69 -12.84 22.73
C ALA A 251 6.01 -13.21 22.05
N ARG A 252 7.12 -13.01 22.78
CA ARG A 252 8.46 -13.41 22.31
C ARG A 252 8.55 -14.93 22.24
N VAL A 253 9.25 -15.44 21.25
CA VAL A 253 9.42 -16.90 21.01
C VAL A 253 10.09 -17.58 22.20
N ASP A 254 11.11 -16.96 22.82
CA ASP A 254 11.78 -17.48 24.02
C ASP A 254 10.84 -17.58 25.25
N VAL A 255 9.85 -16.71 25.34
CA VAL A 255 8.80 -16.76 26.37
C VAL A 255 7.81 -17.89 26.05
N LEU A 256 7.40 -18.00 24.76
CA LEU A 256 6.49 -19.07 24.32
C LEU A 256 7.10 -20.46 24.52
N GLN A 257 8.37 -20.65 24.23
CA GLN A 257 9.09 -21.92 24.41
C GLN A 257 9.18 -22.39 25.88
N LYS A 258 9.00 -21.49 26.85
CA LYS A 258 8.92 -21.86 28.25
C LYS A 258 7.55 -22.43 28.66
N VAL A 259 6.52 -22.20 27.84
CA VAL A 259 5.12 -22.56 28.15
C VAL A 259 4.55 -23.60 27.18
N ILE A 260 5.05 -23.61 25.93
CA ILE A 260 4.56 -24.43 24.83
C ILE A 260 5.72 -25.33 24.36
N GLN A 261 5.42 -26.58 23.99
CA GLN A 261 6.40 -27.50 23.43
C GLN A 261 6.96 -26.96 22.10
N PRO A 262 8.28 -26.97 21.87
CA PRO A 262 8.88 -26.46 20.64
C PRO A 262 8.30 -27.09 19.36
N GLU A 263 8.05 -28.41 19.40
CA GLU A 263 7.52 -29.17 18.26
C GLU A 263 6.11 -28.72 17.86
N ALA A 264 5.30 -28.28 18.83
CA ALA A 264 3.97 -27.72 18.58
C ALA A 264 4.07 -26.31 17.95
N LEU A 265 5.02 -25.49 18.39
CA LEU A 265 5.28 -24.18 17.77
C LEU A 265 5.75 -24.34 16.33
N GLU A 266 6.74 -25.21 16.06
CA GLU A 266 7.22 -25.50 14.71
C GLU A 266 6.11 -26.09 13.82
N GLY A 267 5.24 -26.95 14.39
CA GLY A 267 4.08 -27.48 13.68
C GLY A 267 3.09 -26.40 13.25
N LEU A 268 2.80 -25.46 14.15
CA LEU A 268 1.93 -24.32 13.88
C LEU A 268 2.53 -23.35 12.85
N GLU A 269 3.80 -23.05 12.95
CA GLU A 269 4.53 -22.20 11.99
C GLU A 269 4.51 -22.82 10.59
N ARG A 270 4.89 -24.09 10.45
CA ARG A 270 4.83 -24.84 9.19
C ARG A 270 3.45 -24.86 8.55
N ARG A 271 2.38 -24.82 9.35
CA ARG A 271 0.99 -24.80 8.87
C ARG A 271 0.48 -23.37 8.61
N GLY A 272 1.26 -22.34 8.91
CA GLY A 272 0.88 -20.93 8.76
C GLY A 272 -0.10 -20.43 9.83
N PHE A 273 -0.20 -21.13 10.99
CA PHE A 273 -1.00 -20.68 12.13
C PHE A 273 -0.20 -19.80 13.09
N LEU A 274 1.09 -19.69 12.89
CA LEU A 274 1.99 -18.84 13.63
C LEU A 274 2.73 -17.91 12.66
N SER A 275 2.71 -16.63 12.92
CA SER A 275 3.55 -15.64 12.27
C SER A 275 4.66 -15.23 13.22
N VAL A 276 5.90 -15.37 12.79
CA VAL A 276 7.10 -14.98 13.55
C VAL A 276 7.72 -13.76 12.88
N MET A 277 7.98 -12.71 13.65
CA MET A 277 8.76 -11.55 13.23
C MET A 277 10.11 -11.60 13.95
N ASP A 278 11.19 -11.65 13.17
CA ASP A 278 12.54 -11.60 13.71
C ASP A 278 12.91 -10.17 14.08
N ASP A 279 13.18 -9.96 15.36
CA ASP A 279 13.84 -8.76 15.85
C ASP A 279 15.32 -9.09 16.14
N HIS A 280 16.19 -8.64 15.26
CA HIS A 280 17.63 -8.92 15.35
C HIS A 280 18.29 -8.47 16.67
N HIS A 281 17.60 -7.67 17.49
CA HIS A 281 18.12 -7.12 18.74
C HIS A 281 17.41 -7.64 20.00
N ASN A 282 16.10 -8.00 19.92
CA ASN A 282 15.27 -8.37 21.07
C ASN A 282 14.73 -9.81 21.01
N GLY A 283 15.12 -10.60 20.00
CA GLY A 283 14.58 -11.93 19.77
C GLY A 283 13.26 -11.93 19.01
N SER A 284 12.93 -13.09 18.43
CA SER A 284 11.74 -13.24 17.58
C SER A 284 10.43 -13.11 18.36
N ILE A 285 9.46 -12.39 17.80
CA ILE A 285 8.09 -12.22 18.33
C ILE A 285 7.13 -13.05 17.50
N ALA A 286 6.24 -13.78 18.16
CA ALA A 286 5.25 -14.62 17.47
C ALA A 286 3.80 -14.27 17.83
N ALA A 287 2.92 -14.41 16.85
CA ALA A 287 1.47 -14.19 16.96
C ALA A 287 0.68 -15.25 16.20
N ILE A 288 -0.59 -15.48 16.62
CA ILE A 288 -1.51 -16.35 15.89
C ILE A 288 -1.85 -15.72 14.52
N SER A 289 -1.79 -16.51 13.48
CA SER A 289 -2.24 -16.14 12.12
C SER A 289 -3.16 -17.23 11.55
N PRO A 290 -4.35 -16.91 10.98
CA PRO A 290 -5.02 -15.61 10.99
C PRO A 290 -5.56 -15.21 12.38
N PRO A 291 -5.57 -13.92 12.70
CA PRO A 291 -5.99 -13.41 14.02
C PRO A 291 -7.43 -13.74 14.45
N VAL A 292 -8.34 -13.97 13.52
CA VAL A 292 -9.71 -14.38 13.82
C VAL A 292 -9.78 -15.69 14.63
N ILE A 293 -8.72 -16.51 14.59
CA ILE A 293 -8.58 -17.73 15.39
C ILE A 293 -8.51 -17.39 16.89
N ALA A 294 -7.85 -16.31 17.28
CA ALA A 294 -7.82 -15.88 18.67
C ALA A 294 -9.20 -15.45 19.17
N ASP A 295 -10.03 -14.84 18.29
CA ASP A 295 -11.41 -14.50 18.63
C ASP A 295 -12.27 -15.77 18.84
N TYR A 296 -12.06 -16.83 18.06
CA TYR A 296 -12.71 -18.13 18.23
C TYR A 296 -12.45 -18.71 19.63
N PHE A 297 -11.19 -18.72 20.09
CA PHE A 297 -10.85 -19.18 21.44
C PHE A 297 -11.37 -18.24 22.53
N SER A 298 -11.48 -16.94 22.26
CA SER A 298 -12.00 -15.95 23.19
C SER A 298 -13.51 -16.07 23.41
N GLY A 299 -14.26 -16.48 22.38
CA GLY A 299 -15.70 -16.72 22.41
C GLY A 299 -16.09 -18.02 23.12
N ASN A 300 -15.16 -18.95 23.31
CA ASN A 300 -15.44 -20.25 23.90
C ASN A 300 -15.44 -20.18 25.46
N LYS A 301 -16.58 -20.50 26.12
CA LYS A 301 -16.85 -20.22 27.54
C LYS A 301 -16.23 -21.18 28.57
N ASN A 302 -15.19 -21.96 28.20
CA ASN A 302 -14.57 -22.89 29.17
C ASN A 302 -13.65 -22.17 30.17
N LEU A 303 -14.24 -21.69 31.26
CA LEU A 303 -13.59 -20.87 32.30
C LEU A 303 -12.51 -21.62 33.13
N ARG A 304 -12.56 -22.97 33.22
CA ARG A 304 -11.62 -23.76 34.04
C ARG A 304 -10.20 -23.77 33.41
N ASP A 305 -10.10 -24.05 32.17
CA ASP A 305 -8.80 -24.15 31.45
C ASP A 305 -8.09 -22.80 31.33
N ARG A 306 -8.84 -21.71 31.15
CA ARG A 306 -8.33 -20.34 31.16
C ARG A 306 -7.67 -19.94 32.50
N LYS A 307 -8.23 -20.30 33.63
CA LYS A 307 -7.66 -19.94 34.96
C LYS A 307 -6.34 -20.68 35.22
N LEU A 308 -6.28 -21.95 34.85
CA LEU A 308 -5.06 -22.77 35.02
C LEU A 308 -3.91 -22.25 34.15
N LEU A 309 -4.23 -21.95 32.87
CA LEU A 309 -3.28 -21.41 31.89
C LEU A 309 -2.75 -20.03 32.27
N ARG A 310 -3.63 -19.11 32.73
CA ARG A 310 -3.24 -17.78 33.22
C ARG A 310 -2.27 -17.83 34.40
N ARG A 311 -2.43 -18.79 35.31
CA ARG A 311 -1.50 -18.97 36.44
C ARG A 311 -0.11 -19.43 35.98
N LYS A 312 -0.07 -20.33 34.99
CA LYS A 312 1.19 -20.83 34.41
C LYS A 312 1.96 -19.73 33.66
N ILE A 313 1.24 -18.79 33.05
CA ILE A 313 1.80 -17.66 32.27
C ILE A 313 2.36 -16.56 33.19
N ALA A 314 1.67 -16.26 34.30
CA ALA A 314 2.08 -15.18 35.19
C ALA A 314 3.45 -15.42 35.85
N SER A 315 3.87 -16.68 35.95
CA SER A 315 5.18 -17.05 36.55
C SER A 315 6.38 -16.90 35.61
N VAL A 316 6.20 -16.51 34.32
CA VAL A 316 7.25 -16.58 33.28
C VAL A 316 7.66 -15.19 32.72
N LEU A 317 6.95 -14.10 33.07
CA LEU A 317 7.01 -12.82 32.30
C LEU A 317 8.03 -11.76 32.77
N GLU A 318 9.07 -12.05 33.58
CA GLU A 318 10.05 -11.04 34.02
C GLU A 318 11.38 -11.04 33.22
N ALA A 319 11.68 -9.91 32.60
CA ALA A 319 12.93 -9.26 32.17
C ALA A 319 13.74 -9.65 30.91
N VAL A 320 14.17 -8.64 30.08
CA VAL A 320 15.39 -8.64 29.23
C VAL A 320 15.79 -7.25 28.65
N PRO A 321 17.11 -6.90 28.42
CA PRO A 321 17.62 -5.65 27.82
C PRO A 321 18.27 -5.72 26.41
N GLY A 322 18.63 -4.60 25.77
CA GLY A 322 18.93 -4.36 24.34
C GLY A 322 20.40 -4.27 23.83
N ALA A 323 20.70 -3.84 22.57
CA ALA A 323 22.00 -3.90 21.85
C ALA A 323 22.25 -2.85 20.72
N GLU A 324 23.46 -2.76 20.14
CA GLU A 324 24.22 -1.67 19.50
C GLU A 324 24.28 -1.57 17.94
N GLN A 325 24.85 -0.46 17.38
CA GLN A 325 24.80 -0.03 15.96
C GLN A 325 26.18 0.15 15.27
N GLU A 326 26.32 -0.03 13.94
CA GLU A 326 27.53 0.11 13.09
C GLU A 326 27.41 1.09 11.89
N ASN A 327 28.51 1.57 11.33
CA ASN A 327 28.65 2.70 10.40
C ASN A 327 28.79 2.27 8.90
N ARG A 328 28.01 2.84 7.95
CA ARG A 328 28.00 2.54 6.50
C ARG A 328 27.71 3.76 5.60
N THR A 329 27.88 3.67 4.25
CA THR A 329 27.59 4.76 3.28
C THR A 329 26.10 4.90 2.95
N THR A 330 25.64 6.10 2.49
CA THR A 330 24.22 6.37 2.18
C THR A 330 23.66 5.46 1.08
N ALA A 331 24.42 5.20 0.03
CA ALA A 331 23.99 4.32 -1.06
C ALA A 331 23.83 2.85 -0.61
N ASP A 332 24.78 2.33 0.17
CA ASP A 332 24.67 0.99 0.75
C ASP A 332 23.49 0.91 1.73
N CYS A 333 23.26 1.98 2.49
CA CYS A 333 22.12 2.10 3.38
C CYS A 333 20.79 2.10 2.61
N LEU A 334 20.71 2.82 1.49
CA LEU A 334 19.49 2.85 0.66
C LEU A 334 19.15 1.46 0.11
N VAL A 335 20.15 0.74 -0.44
CA VAL A 335 19.95 -0.64 -0.92
C VAL A 335 19.44 -1.54 0.21
N ARG A 336 20.02 -1.43 1.41
CA ARG A 336 19.61 -2.20 2.59
C ARG A 336 18.18 -1.91 3.01
N VAL A 337 17.82 -0.64 3.19
CA VAL A 337 16.47 -0.27 3.66
C VAL A 337 15.39 -0.61 2.64
N LEU A 338 15.66 -0.51 1.33
CA LEU A 338 14.76 -0.96 0.29
C LEU A 338 14.63 -2.50 0.27
N ALA A 339 15.74 -3.23 0.48
CA ALA A 339 15.70 -4.68 0.59
C ALA A 339 14.89 -5.13 1.82
N THR A 340 15.04 -4.45 2.96
CA THR A 340 14.24 -4.69 4.16
C THR A 340 12.76 -4.44 3.89
N LEU A 341 12.41 -3.33 3.23
CA LEU A 341 11.02 -3.01 2.89
C LEU A 341 10.40 -4.04 1.93
N ARG A 342 11.18 -4.57 0.98
CA ARG A 342 10.74 -5.64 0.08
C ARG A 342 10.56 -6.97 0.80
N ALA A 343 11.43 -7.29 1.75
CA ALA A 343 11.30 -8.48 2.59
C ALA A 343 10.05 -8.43 3.47
N GLU A 344 9.75 -7.27 4.06
CA GLU A 344 8.52 -7.04 4.83
C GLU A 344 7.23 -7.30 4.04
N ARG A 345 7.26 -7.11 2.71
CA ARG A 345 6.12 -7.39 1.82
C ARG A 345 5.66 -8.85 1.89
N GLY A 346 6.56 -9.78 2.15
CA GLY A 346 6.26 -11.21 2.31
C GLY A 346 5.49 -11.54 3.60
N ASP A 347 5.69 -10.75 4.68
CA ASP A 347 5.05 -11.00 5.99
C ASP A 347 3.59 -10.53 6.07
N GLY A 348 3.14 -9.73 5.12
CA GLY A 348 1.77 -9.23 4.99
C GLY A 348 1.42 -8.07 5.93
N ASP A 349 0.64 -7.12 5.42
CA ASP A 349 0.21 -5.91 6.14
C ASP A 349 -0.59 -6.23 7.40
N ALA A 350 -1.35 -7.34 7.37
CA ALA A 350 -2.26 -7.73 8.44
C ALA A 350 -1.55 -8.13 9.73
N VAL A 351 -0.37 -8.74 9.65
CA VAL A 351 0.41 -9.16 10.83
C VAL A 351 0.90 -7.92 11.58
N THR A 352 1.52 -7.00 10.85
CA THR A 352 1.98 -5.72 11.40
C THR A 352 0.82 -4.95 12.04
N ALA A 353 -0.29 -4.76 11.31
CA ALA A 353 -1.47 -4.04 11.79
C ALA A 353 -2.04 -4.64 13.07
N ARG A 354 -2.02 -5.97 13.20
CA ARG A 354 -2.48 -6.64 14.42
C ARG A 354 -1.60 -6.32 15.63
N HIS A 355 -0.28 -6.41 15.47
CA HIS A 355 0.63 -6.11 16.60
C HIS A 355 0.39 -4.71 17.14
N PHE A 356 0.24 -3.72 16.26
CA PHE A 356 -0.09 -2.35 16.66
C PHE A 356 -1.44 -2.24 17.35
N HIS A 357 -2.48 -2.91 16.82
CA HIS A 357 -3.81 -2.87 17.39
C HIS A 357 -3.86 -3.51 18.79
N ASP A 358 -3.31 -4.72 18.96
CA ASP A 358 -3.31 -5.41 20.23
C ASP A 358 -2.51 -4.65 21.29
N HIS A 359 -1.35 -4.08 20.90
CA HIS A 359 -0.51 -3.27 21.78
C HIS A 359 -1.20 -1.97 22.20
N SER A 360 -1.74 -1.21 21.25
CA SER A 360 -2.42 0.06 21.55
C SER A 360 -3.65 -0.15 22.42
N THR A 361 -4.45 -1.19 22.15
CA THR A 361 -5.64 -1.54 22.94
C THR A 361 -5.28 -1.96 24.37
N ALA A 362 -4.24 -2.76 24.56
CA ALA A 362 -3.79 -3.17 25.90
C ALA A 362 -3.26 -1.97 26.70
N ARG A 363 -2.42 -1.12 26.09
CA ARG A 363 -1.88 0.09 26.73
C ARG A 363 -2.97 1.09 27.07
N GLU A 364 -3.92 1.31 26.15
CA GLU A 364 -5.05 2.18 26.37
C GLU A 364 -5.87 1.73 27.59
N ARG A 365 -6.26 0.47 27.64
CA ARG A 365 -7.05 -0.07 28.75
C ARG A 365 -6.36 0.14 30.09
N ILE A 366 -5.07 -0.24 30.21
CA ILE A 366 -4.32 -0.12 31.47
C ILE A 366 -4.20 1.34 31.90
N ARG A 367 -3.89 2.24 30.98
CA ARG A 367 -3.71 3.65 31.28
C ARG A 367 -5.04 4.35 31.56
N PHE A 368 -6.10 3.98 30.86
CA PHE A 368 -7.45 4.49 31.11
C PHE A 368 -7.99 4.06 32.48
N GLU A 369 -7.83 2.79 32.88
CA GLU A 369 -8.18 2.32 34.22
C GLU A 369 -7.38 3.07 35.31
N ARG A 370 -6.10 3.36 35.08
CA ARG A 370 -5.28 4.18 35.98
C ARG A 370 -5.82 5.61 36.09
N TRP A 371 -6.22 6.22 34.96
CA TRP A 371 -6.83 7.54 34.97
C TRP A 371 -8.20 7.53 35.66
N GLU A 372 -9.05 6.54 35.45
CA GLU A 372 -10.33 6.42 36.15
C GLU A 372 -10.14 6.32 37.66
N ALA A 373 -9.12 5.63 38.12
CA ALA A 373 -8.81 5.52 39.57
C ALA A 373 -8.25 6.83 40.13
N ASN A 374 -7.54 7.64 39.36
CA ASN A 374 -7.00 8.93 39.76
C ASN A 374 -6.94 9.88 38.56
N LYS A 375 -7.95 10.77 38.47
CA LYS A 375 -8.20 11.66 37.35
C LYS A 375 -7.27 12.89 37.31
N ASN A 376 -5.97 12.73 37.56
CA ASN A 376 -4.98 13.81 37.46
C ASN A 376 -4.44 14.01 36.04
N ALA A 377 -3.78 15.15 35.80
CA ALA A 377 -3.24 15.53 34.49
C ALA A 377 -2.17 14.54 33.97
N ALA A 378 -1.29 13.99 34.84
CA ALA A 378 -0.26 13.03 34.46
C ALA A 378 -0.86 11.73 33.90
N ASN A 379 -1.88 11.17 34.57
CA ASN A 379 -2.58 10.00 34.08
C ASN A 379 -3.36 10.31 32.78
N ALA A 380 -4.01 11.48 32.69
CA ALA A 380 -4.68 11.94 31.48
C ALA A 380 -3.70 12.05 30.30
N ALA A 381 -2.59 12.75 30.47
CA ALA A 381 -1.56 12.88 29.45
C ALA A 381 -1.02 11.51 29.00
N SER A 382 -0.81 10.59 29.93
CA SER A 382 -0.37 9.23 29.64
C SER A 382 -1.34 8.47 28.73
N VAL A 383 -2.67 8.60 28.91
CA VAL A 383 -3.68 7.99 28.03
C VAL A 383 -3.74 8.72 26.70
N LEU A 384 -3.81 10.05 26.74
CA LEU A 384 -4.01 10.89 25.55
C LEU A 384 -2.86 10.76 24.53
N ARG A 385 -1.60 10.54 25.00
CA ARG A 385 -0.47 10.27 24.11
C ARG A 385 -0.67 9.04 23.20
N ILE A 386 -1.46 8.04 23.63
CA ILE A 386 -1.77 6.88 22.78
C ILE A 386 -2.62 7.32 21.58
N TYR A 387 -3.60 8.19 21.83
CA TYR A 387 -4.54 8.65 20.81
C TYR A 387 -3.94 9.62 19.77
N TRP A 388 -2.69 10.00 19.92
CA TRP A 388 -2.00 10.78 18.89
C TRP A 388 -1.65 9.96 17.65
N GLY A 389 -1.41 8.65 17.82
CA GLY A 389 -1.11 7.73 16.72
C GLY A 389 -2.16 6.63 16.52
N ALA A 390 -2.85 6.20 17.57
CA ALA A 390 -3.81 5.11 17.52
C ALA A 390 -5.24 5.59 17.16
N PRO A 391 -6.12 4.71 16.67
CA PRO A 391 -7.53 5.02 16.46
C PRO A 391 -8.21 5.57 17.71
N VAL A 392 -9.07 6.58 17.55
CA VAL A 392 -9.61 7.38 18.65
C VAL A 392 -11.09 7.11 18.90
N ASP A 393 -11.44 6.87 20.16
CA ASP A 393 -12.80 7.12 20.65
C ASP A 393 -12.92 8.59 21.08
N VAL A 394 -13.48 9.42 20.19
CA VAL A 394 -13.67 10.87 20.39
C VAL A 394 -14.41 11.18 21.70
N ARG A 395 -15.43 10.36 22.08
CA ARG A 395 -16.20 10.56 23.31
C ARG A 395 -15.33 10.30 24.55
N ARG A 396 -14.46 9.30 24.48
CA ARG A 396 -13.54 8.98 25.58
C ARG A 396 -12.48 10.06 25.75
N VAL A 397 -11.91 10.58 24.66
CA VAL A 397 -10.96 11.70 24.73
C VAL A 397 -11.63 12.95 25.32
N ALA A 398 -12.83 13.30 24.86
CA ALA A 398 -13.58 14.42 25.42
C ALA A 398 -13.79 14.25 26.94
N ARG A 399 -14.23 13.06 27.37
CA ARG A 399 -14.42 12.72 28.78
C ARG A 399 -13.14 12.87 29.60
N ILE A 400 -11.99 12.39 29.09
CA ILE A 400 -10.69 12.57 29.75
C ILE A 400 -10.35 14.04 29.91
N CYS A 401 -10.49 14.83 28.83
CA CYS A 401 -10.22 16.26 28.87
C CYS A 401 -11.13 17.03 29.84
N ASP A 402 -12.40 16.62 29.98
CA ASP A 402 -13.40 17.33 30.80
C ASP A 402 -13.37 16.95 32.27
N GLU A 403 -13.10 15.69 32.60
CA GLU A 403 -13.15 15.18 33.97
C GLU A 403 -11.76 15.18 34.66
N THR A 404 -10.68 15.55 33.97
CA THR A 404 -9.33 15.63 34.56
C THR A 404 -9.21 16.81 35.52
N THR A 405 -8.72 16.51 36.73
CA THR A 405 -8.46 17.52 37.74
C THR A 405 -7.14 18.24 37.46
N THR A 406 -7.12 19.55 37.60
CA THR A 406 -5.99 20.43 37.26
C THR A 406 -5.23 20.93 38.49
N SER A 407 -5.73 20.66 39.74
CA SER A 407 -5.08 21.03 40.97
C SER A 407 -3.75 20.25 41.13
N ASP A 408 -2.68 20.95 41.45
CA ASP A 408 -1.32 20.41 41.65
C ASP A 408 -0.75 19.61 40.45
N ALA A 409 -1.17 19.96 39.21
CA ALA A 409 -0.72 19.31 37.99
C ALA A 409 0.68 19.80 37.58
N ASP A 410 1.49 18.89 37.04
CA ASP A 410 2.70 19.28 36.33
C ASP A 410 2.35 20.18 35.14
N PRO A 411 3.00 21.36 34.97
CA PRO A 411 2.72 22.28 33.90
C PRO A 411 2.76 21.67 32.49
N LYS A 412 3.69 20.76 32.22
CA LYS A 412 3.82 20.07 30.93
C LYS A 412 2.66 19.16 30.63
N ASP A 413 2.20 18.37 31.63
CA ASP A 413 1.06 17.47 31.46
C ASP A 413 -0.24 18.27 31.28
N LEU A 414 -0.42 19.36 32.02
CA LEU A 414 -1.56 20.25 31.92
C LEU A 414 -1.65 20.91 30.52
N LEU A 415 -0.52 21.42 30.03
CA LEU A 415 -0.40 21.96 28.67
C LEU A 415 -0.75 20.90 27.61
N PHE A 416 -0.20 19.67 27.75
CA PHE A 416 -0.47 18.57 26.82
C PHE A 416 -1.98 18.22 26.73
N VAL A 417 -2.65 18.10 27.88
CA VAL A 417 -4.11 17.89 27.96
C VAL A 417 -4.86 19.01 27.28
N THR A 418 -4.45 20.27 27.51
CA THR A 418 -5.10 21.45 26.91
C THR A 418 -4.92 21.50 25.39
N ILE A 419 -3.71 21.23 24.88
CA ILE A 419 -3.44 21.14 23.44
C ILE A 419 -4.28 20.01 22.81
N THR A 420 -4.35 18.86 23.47
CA THR A 420 -5.19 17.75 23.00
C THR A 420 -6.67 18.14 22.94
N ARG A 421 -7.18 18.86 23.93
CA ARG A 421 -8.54 19.42 23.92
C ARG A 421 -8.75 20.41 22.76
N ALA A 422 -7.79 21.29 22.50
CA ALA A 422 -7.85 22.24 21.39
C ALA A 422 -7.87 21.53 20.02
N MET A 423 -7.03 20.52 19.84
CA MET A 423 -7.02 19.68 18.62
C MET A 423 -8.33 18.91 18.45
N LEU A 424 -8.88 18.38 19.54
CA LEU A 424 -10.18 17.70 19.53
C LEU A 424 -11.30 18.66 19.05
N ALA A 425 -11.28 19.92 19.47
CA ALA A 425 -12.25 20.93 19.04
C ALA A 425 -12.20 21.15 17.51
N VAL A 426 -11.01 21.19 16.92
CA VAL A 426 -10.86 21.24 15.46
C VAL A 426 -11.40 19.96 14.80
N HIS A 427 -11.02 18.79 15.33
CA HIS A 427 -11.42 17.51 14.78
C HIS A 427 -12.95 17.27 14.83
N THR A 428 -13.63 17.79 15.85
CA THR A 428 -15.09 17.68 16.01
C THR A 428 -15.89 18.75 15.25
N GLY A 429 -15.21 19.59 14.45
CA GLY A 429 -15.87 20.59 13.58
C GLY A 429 -16.17 21.92 14.24
N LEU A 430 -15.72 22.17 15.47
CA LEU A 430 -15.85 23.49 16.12
C LEU A 430 -14.93 24.54 15.49
N GLY A 431 -13.94 24.10 14.74
CA GLY A 431 -13.03 24.91 13.95
C GLY A 431 -11.81 25.44 14.71
N PRO A 432 -10.81 25.99 13.97
CA PRO A 432 -9.56 26.46 14.57
C PRO A 432 -9.73 27.65 15.51
N GLY A 433 -10.76 28.46 15.33
CA GLY A 433 -11.06 29.59 16.24
C GLY A 433 -11.35 29.11 17.67
N ALA A 434 -12.19 28.08 17.83
CA ALA A 434 -12.51 27.54 19.15
C ALA A 434 -11.26 26.93 19.83
N ALA A 435 -10.36 26.32 19.04
CA ALA A 435 -9.09 25.78 19.56
C ALA A 435 -8.16 26.90 20.05
N VAL A 436 -8.09 28.03 19.33
CA VAL A 436 -7.33 29.22 19.75
C VAL A 436 -7.90 29.80 21.04
N ASP A 437 -9.24 29.94 21.13
CA ASP A 437 -9.91 30.46 22.34
C ASP A 437 -9.59 29.59 23.58
N ILE A 438 -9.57 28.24 23.42
CA ILE A 438 -9.19 27.32 24.50
C ILE A 438 -7.76 27.60 25.00
N LEU A 439 -6.80 27.75 24.10
CA LEU A 439 -5.40 27.98 24.45
C LEU A 439 -5.16 29.39 25.01
N GLN A 440 -5.80 30.40 24.45
CA GLN A 440 -5.70 31.78 24.99
C GLN A 440 -6.29 31.91 26.39
N LYS A 441 -7.41 31.26 26.65
CA LYS A 441 -7.97 31.18 27.99
C LYS A 441 -7.01 30.46 28.96
N PHE A 442 -6.43 29.34 28.49
CA PHE A 442 -5.45 28.63 29.31
C PHE A 442 -4.21 29.49 29.62
N ALA A 443 -3.70 30.26 28.65
CA ALA A 443 -2.58 31.17 28.84
C ALA A 443 -2.91 32.27 29.87
N ALA A 444 -4.14 32.83 29.84
CA ALA A 444 -4.58 33.81 30.81
C ALA A 444 -4.66 33.24 32.24
N ASP A 445 -5.14 31.97 32.36
CA ASP A 445 -5.26 31.29 33.65
C ASP A 445 -3.89 30.78 34.18
N ASN A 446 -2.87 30.62 33.29
CA ASN A 446 -1.54 30.09 33.58
C ASN A 446 -0.42 30.95 32.95
N PRO A 447 -0.14 32.15 33.47
CA PRO A 447 0.79 33.11 32.86
C PRO A 447 2.23 32.56 32.66
N HIS A 448 2.65 31.59 33.48
CA HIS A 448 3.97 30.92 33.38
C HIS A 448 4.08 29.93 32.21
N LEU A 449 2.95 29.57 31.52
CA LEU A 449 2.86 28.72 30.35
C LEU A 449 2.32 29.49 29.12
N ALA A 450 2.24 30.82 29.21
CA ALA A 450 1.65 31.65 28.15
C ALA A 450 2.46 31.53 26.84
N GLU A 451 3.78 31.48 26.93
CA GLU A 451 4.66 31.34 25.76
C GLU A 451 4.46 30.00 25.04
N GLU A 452 4.38 28.90 25.76
CA GLU A 452 4.13 27.58 25.19
C GLU A 452 2.71 27.49 24.59
N ALA A 453 1.74 28.11 25.25
CA ALA A 453 0.37 28.20 24.71
C ALA A 453 0.33 29.03 23.41
N ASP A 454 1.09 30.13 23.31
CA ASP A 454 1.22 30.93 22.09
C ASP A 454 1.89 30.15 20.96
N HIS A 455 2.89 29.32 21.27
CA HIS A 455 3.47 28.38 20.29
C HIS A 455 2.42 27.36 19.79
N ALA A 456 1.58 26.82 20.69
CA ALA A 456 0.50 25.92 20.29
C ALA A 456 -0.56 26.64 19.41
N VAL A 457 -0.88 27.90 19.72
CA VAL A 457 -1.76 28.73 18.88
C VAL A 457 -1.16 28.94 17.49
N ALA A 458 0.14 29.23 17.41
CA ALA A 458 0.85 29.39 16.13
C ALA A 458 0.84 28.09 15.30
N PHE A 459 1.09 26.96 15.94
CA PHE A 459 1.00 25.62 15.31
C PHE A 459 -0.41 25.34 14.75
N LEU A 460 -1.45 25.49 15.57
CA LEU A 460 -2.83 25.19 15.13
C LEU A 460 -3.31 26.16 14.04
N SER A 461 -2.98 27.44 14.17
CA SER A 461 -3.32 28.46 13.16
C SER A 461 -2.63 28.17 11.82
N ALA A 462 -1.36 27.78 11.85
CA ALA A 462 -0.59 27.44 10.68
C ALA A 462 -1.07 26.12 10.03
N SER A 463 -1.45 25.12 10.83
CA SER A 463 -1.87 23.81 10.33
C SER A 463 -3.28 23.81 9.72
N HIS A 464 -4.17 24.71 10.17
CA HIS A 464 -5.59 24.70 9.76
C HIS A 464 -6.08 26.00 9.10
N GLY A 465 -5.22 26.99 8.87
CA GLY A 465 -5.64 28.26 8.29
C GLY A 465 -4.57 28.92 7.45
N ARG A 466 -3.68 29.64 8.10
CA ARG A 466 -2.63 30.42 7.43
C ARG A 466 -1.36 30.46 8.29
N VAL A 467 -0.21 30.31 7.63
CA VAL A 467 1.09 30.50 8.28
C VAL A 467 1.22 31.97 8.69
N PRO A 468 1.48 32.30 9.96
CA PRO A 468 1.70 33.67 10.41
C PRO A 468 2.84 34.34 9.63
N ALA A 469 2.73 35.64 9.35
CA ALA A 469 3.77 36.39 8.61
C ALA A 469 5.08 36.52 9.42
N ALA A 470 4.94 36.68 10.73
CA ALA A 470 6.05 36.68 11.69
C ALA A 470 5.87 35.49 12.64
N THR A 471 6.95 34.85 12.99
CA THR A 471 6.98 33.89 14.10
C THR A 471 6.95 34.68 15.39
N PRO A 472 6.25 34.25 16.47
CA PRO A 472 6.27 34.93 17.77
C PRO A 472 7.67 34.92 18.45
N LEU A 473 8.66 34.40 17.76
CA LEU A 473 10.03 34.31 18.26
C LEU A 473 10.74 35.63 18.11
N ASN A 474 11.12 36.23 19.23
CA ASN A 474 11.99 37.37 19.24
C ASN A 474 13.32 37.00 18.59
N ALA A 475 13.69 37.65 17.49
CA ALA A 475 14.92 37.41 16.73
C ALA A 475 16.22 37.73 17.50
N GLN A 476 16.12 38.02 18.78
CA GLN A 476 17.22 38.44 19.65
C GLN A 476 17.52 37.49 20.83
N GLU A 477 16.75 36.40 20.99
CA GLU A 477 17.01 35.42 22.07
C GLU A 477 17.76 34.19 21.57
N PRO A 478 18.53 33.51 22.44
CA PRO A 478 19.18 32.25 22.10
C PRO A 478 18.13 31.26 21.63
N GLN A 479 18.48 30.39 20.68
CA GLN A 479 17.55 29.46 19.99
C GLN A 479 16.51 28.91 20.96
N PRO A 480 15.21 29.03 20.64
CA PRO A 480 14.13 28.58 21.52
C PRO A 480 14.30 27.07 21.76
N SER A 481 14.20 26.67 23.03
CA SER A 481 14.23 25.26 23.44
C SER A 481 12.83 24.65 23.42
N GLY A 482 12.73 23.31 23.35
CA GLY A 482 11.50 22.59 23.50
C GLY A 482 10.46 22.85 22.39
N MET A 483 9.20 23.13 22.75
CA MET A 483 8.09 23.31 21.83
C MET A 483 8.27 24.49 20.86
N GLY A 484 8.92 25.57 21.29
CA GLY A 484 9.20 26.74 20.44
C GLY A 484 10.05 26.39 19.22
N SER A 485 11.10 25.58 19.40
CA SER A 485 11.97 25.12 18.31
C SER A 485 11.24 24.22 17.32
N LEU A 486 10.38 23.35 17.81
CA LEU A 486 9.57 22.44 16.96
C LEU A 486 8.56 23.21 16.11
N VAL A 487 7.84 24.15 16.72
CA VAL A 487 6.88 24.98 16.00
C VAL A 487 7.60 25.86 14.98
N HIS A 488 8.75 26.43 15.34
CA HIS A 488 9.56 27.21 14.40
C HIS A 488 10.02 26.37 13.22
N GLY A 489 10.62 25.19 13.47
CA GLY A 489 11.06 24.28 12.43
C GLY A 489 9.91 23.87 11.49
N LEU A 490 8.72 23.60 12.03
CA LEU A 490 7.54 23.26 11.24
C LEU A 490 7.05 24.44 10.39
N LEU A 491 7.03 25.66 10.94
CA LEU A 491 6.65 26.87 10.18
C LEU A 491 7.64 27.18 9.05
N GLU A 492 8.94 27.03 9.30
CA GLU A 492 9.97 27.19 8.26
C GLU A 492 9.86 26.12 7.17
N LEU A 493 9.49 24.88 7.55
CA LEU A 493 9.18 23.83 6.58
C LEU A 493 7.98 24.22 5.68
N TYR A 494 6.88 24.72 6.26
CA TYR A 494 5.72 25.17 5.49
C TYR A 494 6.06 26.32 4.53
N ARG A 495 6.97 27.23 4.95
CA ARG A 495 7.49 28.34 4.15
C ARG A 495 8.50 27.92 3.08
N PHE A 496 8.84 26.64 2.99
CA PHE A 496 9.88 26.08 2.14
C PHE A 496 11.26 26.71 2.43
N ARG A 497 11.65 26.72 3.69
CA ARG A 497 12.98 27.07 4.17
C ARG A 497 13.62 25.87 4.87
N PRO A 498 14.00 24.82 4.09
CA PRO A 498 14.36 23.53 4.66
C PRO A 498 15.63 23.58 5.51
N ALA A 499 16.61 24.43 5.19
CA ALA A 499 17.82 24.59 6.00
C ALA A 499 17.46 25.14 7.40
N ALA A 500 16.68 26.21 7.47
CA ALA A 500 16.25 26.78 8.74
C ALA A 500 15.37 25.81 9.55
N ALA A 501 14.52 25.02 8.86
CA ALA A 501 13.72 23.98 9.51
C ALA A 501 14.59 22.87 10.11
N TYR A 502 15.64 22.45 9.40
CA TYR A 502 16.59 21.44 9.86
C TYR A 502 17.39 21.96 11.08
N ASP A 503 17.96 23.16 10.97
CA ASP A 503 18.79 23.79 12.04
C ASP A 503 17.97 24.02 13.32
N ALA A 504 16.68 24.35 13.20
CA ALA A 504 15.80 24.57 14.35
C ALA A 504 15.62 23.34 15.24
N VAL A 505 15.82 22.14 14.71
CA VAL A 505 15.61 20.87 15.44
C VAL A 505 16.90 20.07 15.65
N GLU A 506 18.04 20.53 15.15
CA GLU A 506 19.32 19.87 15.32
C GLU A 506 19.90 20.16 16.72
N GLY A 507 20.46 19.14 17.39
CA GLY A 507 21.16 19.28 18.67
C GLY A 507 20.31 19.59 19.90
N GLN A 508 18.98 19.49 19.78
CA GLN A 508 18.03 19.67 20.88
C GLN A 508 17.79 18.36 21.63
N ASP A 509 17.65 18.41 22.98
CA ASP A 509 17.36 17.23 23.80
C ASP A 509 15.94 16.68 23.61
N ASP A 510 15.80 15.34 23.71
CA ASP A 510 14.55 14.60 23.44
C ASP A 510 13.52 14.58 24.61
N ASP A 511 13.70 15.40 25.63
CA ASP A 511 12.91 15.34 26.88
C ASP A 511 11.59 16.15 26.83
N ASP A 512 11.08 16.47 25.63
CA ASP A 512 9.85 17.23 25.44
C ASP A 512 8.66 16.32 25.08
N ALA A 513 7.45 16.68 25.53
CA ALA A 513 6.20 15.99 25.23
C ALA A 513 5.89 15.90 23.73
N PHE A 514 6.47 16.75 22.91
CA PHE A 514 6.31 16.86 21.46
C PHE A 514 7.54 16.43 20.66
N SER A 515 8.54 15.85 21.32
CA SER A 515 9.80 15.38 20.69
C SER A 515 9.60 14.48 19.47
N HIS A 516 8.45 13.75 19.39
CA HIS A 516 8.05 12.94 18.23
C HIS A 516 7.93 13.72 16.91
N LEU A 517 7.74 15.05 16.94
CA LEU A 517 7.71 15.89 15.74
C LEU A 517 9.11 16.21 15.21
N ARG A 518 10.15 16.11 16.02
CA ARG A 518 11.53 16.45 15.65
C ARG A 518 12.05 15.59 14.48
N PRO A 519 11.99 14.25 14.54
CA PRO A 519 12.40 13.40 13.41
C PRO A 519 11.56 13.67 12.15
N PHE A 520 10.27 14.02 12.30
CA PHE A 520 9.42 14.38 11.17
C PHE A 520 9.93 15.64 10.45
N ILE A 521 10.18 16.72 11.21
CA ILE A 521 10.68 17.99 10.66
C ILE A 521 12.05 17.75 9.99
N ARG A 522 12.95 17.04 10.66
CA ARG A 522 14.30 16.73 10.15
C ARG A 522 14.24 15.94 8.84
N GLY A 523 13.50 14.84 8.81
CA GLY A 523 13.40 13.97 7.64
C GLY A 523 12.76 14.68 6.45
N PHE A 524 11.70 15.46 6.69
CA PHE A 524 11.03 16.19 5.61
C PHE A 524 11.82 17.40 5.13
N ALA A 525 12.60 18.06 6.01
CA ALA A 525 13.53 19.12 5.63
C ALA A 525 14.66 18.59 4.73
N MET A 526 15.21 17.41 5.01
CA MET A 526 16.17 16.75 4.10
C MET A 526 15.53 16.48 2.73
N PHE A 527 14.31 15.95 2.68
CA PHE A 527 13.58 15.75 1.42
C PHE A 527 13.40 17.07 0.65
N ALA A 528 12.91 18.11 1.33
CA ALA A 528 12.66 19.43 0.75
C ALA A 528 13.95 20.15 0.28
N SER A 529 15.13 19.81 0.85
CA SER A 529 16.45 20.30 0.42
C SER A 529 16.98 19.58 -0.83
N GLY A 530 16.28 18.58 -1.37
CA GLY A 530 16.78 17.72 -2.45
C GLY A 530 17.68 16.57 -1.98
N ARG A 531 17.93 16.41 -0.67
CA ARG A 531 18.66 15.27 -0.09
C ARG A 531 17.72 14.05 0.02
N VAL A 532 17.10 13.68 -1.12
CA VAL A 532 16.02 12.70 -1.18
C VAL A 532 16.45 11.32 -0.69
N GLU A 533 17.63 10.85 -1.08
CA GLU A 533 18.14 9.54 -0.67
C GLU A 533 18.45 9.47 0.82
N GLU A 534 19.06 10.51 1.36
CA GLU A 534 19.34 10.60 2.81
C GLU A 534 18.04 10.66 3.62
N SER A 535 17.07 11.47 3.15
CA SER A 535 15.73 11.52 3.74
C SER A 535 15.03 10.16 3.71
N LEU A 536 15.15 9.43 2.60
CA LEU A 536 14.52 8.12 2.43
C LEU A 536 15.16 7.07 3.36
N VAL A 537 16.50 7.03 3.45
CA VAL A 537 17.22 6.16 4.39
C VAL A 537 16.81 6.49 5.83
N PHE A 538 16.85 7.76 6.20
CA PHE A 538 16.46 8.22 7.53
C PHE A 538 15.00 7.81 7.87
N ALA A 539 14.06 8.05 6.96
CA ALA A 539 12.65 7.76 7.19
C ALA A 539 12.37 6.25 7.30
N LEU A 540 13.01 5.41 6.47
CA LEU A 540 12.84 3.97 6.51
C LEU A 540 13.52 3.32 7.73
N ASP A 541 14.70 3.82 8.14
CA ASP A 541 15.33 3.38 9.39
C ASP A 541 14.49 3.78 10.61
N TRP A 542 13.99 5.03 10.64
CA TRP A 542 13.06 5.46 11.69
C TRP A 542 11.77 4.63 11.71
N ARG A 543 11.19 4.34 10.52
CA ARG A 543 10.01 3.47 10.42
C ARG A 543 10.29 2.08 10.99
N THR A 544 11.44 1.50 10.69
CA THR A 544 11.85 0.19 11.21
C THR A 544 11.93 0.21 12.73
N GLU A 545 12.53 1.24 13.31
CA GLU A 545 12.62 1.41 14.77
C GLU A 545 11.24 1.65 15.40
N ALA A 546 10.41 2.49 14.78
CA ALA A 546 9.04 2.73 15.24
C ALA A 546 8.18 1.45 15.21
N ARG A 547 8.37 0.58 14.19
CA ARG A 547 7.70 -0.74 14.14
C ARG A 547 8.15 -1.65 15.29
N LYS A 548 9.45 -1.73 15.58
CA LYS A 548 9.98 -2.52 16.71
C LYS A 548 9.38 -2.08 18.05
N ASN A 549 9.26 -0.77 18.25
CA ASN A 549 8.72 -0.18 19.46
C ASN A 549 7.19 -0.10 19.51
N LEU A 550 6.49 -0.59 18.47
CA LEU A 550 5.05 -0.48 18.27
C LEU A 550 4.56 0.97 18.42
N ASP A 551 5.37 1.92 17.92
CA ASP A 551 5.06 3.34 17.85
C ASP A 551 4.30 3.66 16.56
N GLN A 552 2.97 3.67 16.63
CA GLN A 552 2.10 3.93 15.48
C GLN A 552 2.26 5.35 14.94
N PHE A 553 2.48 6.34 15.77
CA PHE A 553 2.74 7.71 15.36
C PHE A 553 4.03 7.79 14.51
N GLY A 554 5.12 7.20 15.00
CA GLY A 554 6.38 7.13 14.28
C GLY A 554 6.27 6.39 12.95
N VAL A 555 5.53 5.28 12.89
CA VAL A 555 5.30 4.55 11.63
C VAL A 555 4.55 5.41 10.61
N ILE A 556 3.48 6.12 11.00
CA ILE A 556 2.68 6.93 10.08
C ILE A 556 3.50 8.12 9.56
N THR A 557 4.17 8.84 10.45
CA THR A 557 4.95 10.03 10.09
C THR A 557 6.17 9.71 9.24
N SER A 558 6.93 8.67 9.58
CA SER A 558 8.06 8.20 8.78
C SER A 558 7.62 7.65 7.43
N SER A 559 6.49 6.92 7.39
CA SER A 559 5.94 6.40 6.14
C SER A 559 5.46 7.51 5.20
N TYR A 560 4.91 8.61 5.73
CA TYR A 560 4.53 9.77 4.92
C TYR A 560 5.76 10.39 4.23
N ILE A 561 6.88 10.56 4.95
CA ILE A 561 8.14 11.05 4.38
C ILE A 561 8.66 10.07 3.31
N ALA A 562 8.75 8.79 3.67
CA ALA A 562 9.27 7.76 2.78
C ALA A 562 8.40 7.60 1.51
N ALA A 563 7.06 7.71 1.61
CA ALA A 563 6.17 7.65 0.47
C ALA A 563 6.48 8.77 -0.56
N HIS A 564 6.73 10.01 -0.09
CA HIS A 564 7.16 11.10 -0.97
C HIS A 564 8.50 10.80 -1.64
N GLY A 565 9.50 10.36 -0.88
CA GLY A 565 10.83 10.00 -1.42
C GLY A 565 10.76 8.87 -2.44
N LEU A 566 10.03 7.80 -2.14
CA LEU A 566 9.83 6.65 -3.03
C LEU A 566 9.11 7.04 -4.32
N LEU A 567 7.99 7.78 -4.21
CA LEU A 567 7.25 8.26 -5.39
C LEU A 567 8.08 9.22 -6.23
N TYR A 568 8.89 10.08 -5.59
CA TYR A 568 9.76 11.02 -6.27
C TYR A 568 10.86 10.31 -7.06
N ARG A 569 11.43 9.23 -6.51
CA ARG A 569 12.44 8.40 -7.17
C ARG A 569 11.87 7.33 -8.10
N GLY A 570 10.53 7.23 -8.20
CA GLY A 570 9.85 6.26 -9.07
C GLY A 570 9.77 4.83 -8.50
N HIS A 571 10.06 4.63 -7.22
CA HIS A 571 9.91 3.34 -6.52
C HIS A 571 8.44 3.10 -6.15
N PHE A 572 7.60 2.88 -7.16
CA PHE A 572 6.14 2.86 -6.98
C PHE A 572 5.63 1.64 -6.22
N GLU A 573 6.20 0.47 -6.47
CA GLU A 573 5.78 -0.75 -5.80
C GLU A 573 6.07 -0.69 -4.29
N GLU A 574 7.25 -0.16 -3.95
CA GLU A 574 7.64 0.04 -2.56
C GLU A 574 6.78 1.11 -1.89
N ALA A 575 6.46 2.20 -2.60
CA ALA A 575 5.57 3.24 -2.08
C ALA A 575 4.15 2.72 -1.84
N GLU A 576 3.61 1.92 -2.75
CA GLU A 576 2.29 1.29 -2.64
C GLU A 576 2.23 0.36 -1.43
N TYR A 577 3.19 -0.56 -1.34
CA TYR A 577 3.29 -1.45 -0.18
C TYR A 577 3.39 -0.68 1.15
N LEU A 578 4.26 0.32 1.20
CA LEU A 578 4.46 1.13 2.41
C LEU A 578 3.16 1.85 2.82
N MET A 579 2.44 2.47 1.88
CA MET A 579 1.17 3.13 2.16
C MET A 579 0.10 2.11 2.57
N SER A 580 0.00 0.96 1.89
CA SER A 580 -0.91 -0.13 2.24
C SER A 580 -0.69 -0.62 3.67
N SER A 581 0.56 -0.76 4.10
CA SER A 581 0.89 -1.16 5.47
C SER A 581 0.39 -0.16 6.52
N VAL A 582 0.39 1.14 6.18
CA VAL A 582 -0.20 2.19 7.04
C VAL A 582 -1.73 2.11 7.04
N PHE A 583 -2.35 1.92 5.86
CA PHE A 583 -3.82 1.81 5.76
C PHE A 583 -4.35 0.60 6.54
N ALA A 584 -3.60 -0.50 6.54
CA ALA A 584 -3.94 -1.71 7.28
C ALA A 584 -4.01 -1.52 8.81
N MET A 585 -3.30 -0.53 9.36
CA MET A 585 -3.38 -0.19 10.79
C MET A 585 -4.68 0.53 11.18
N GLY A 586 -5.48 0.95 10.19
CA GLY A 586 -6.69 1.74 10.39
C GLY A 586 -6.40 3.24 10.54
N ARG A 587 -7.49 4.03 10.55
CA ARG A 587 -7.40 5.50 10.65
C ARG A 587 -6.84 5.90 12.01
N PRO A 588 -5.76 6.68 12.06
CA PRO A 588 -5.15 7.12 13.30
C PRO A 588 -5.97 8.21 14.01
N GLY A 589 -5.49 8.62 15.18
CA GLY A 589 -6.01 9.76 15.89
C GLY A 589 -5.80 11.09 15.16
N PHE A 590 -6.50 12.11 15.66
CA PHE A 590 -6.64 13.43 15.03
C PHE A 590 -5.34 14.24 14.84
N VAL A 591 -4.20 13.78 15.39
CA VAL A 591 -2.91 14.46 15.19
C VAL A 591 -2.29 14.12 13.84
N VAL A 592 -2.32 12.86 13.46
CA VAL A 592 -1.70 12.37 12.20
C VAL A 592 -2.72 11.89 11.16
N ASP A 593 -4.01 12.05 11.42
CA ASP A 593 -5.06 11.68 10.48
C ASP A 593 -4.99 12.46 9.15
N ALA A 594 -4.51 13.71 9.19
CA ALA A 594 -4.26 14.50 7.99
C ALA A 594 -3.17 13.91 7.08
N LEU A 595 -2.11 13.31 7.67
CA LEU A 595 -1.06 12.62 6.93
C LEU A 595 -1.55 11.29 6.35
N TYR A 596 -2.40 10.58 7.10
CA TYR A 596 -3.06 9.38 6.61
C TYR A 596 -3.95 9.68 5.40
N ASP A 597 -4.78 10.72 5.47
CA ASP A 597 -5.60 11.19 4.34
C ASP A 597 -4.74 11.66 3.16
N ALA A 598 -3.59 12.29 3.43
CA ALA A 598 -2.63 12.68 2.39
C ALA A 598 -2.08 11.45 1.66
N MET A 599 -1.72 10.38 2.37
CA MET A 599 -1.26 9.13 1.76
C MET A 599 -2.37 8.43 0.95
N LEU A 600 -3.63 8.44 1.39
CA LEU A 600 -4.76 7.96 0.59
C LEU A 600 -4.91 8.74 -0.72
N ARG A 601 -4.73 10.08 -0.69
CA ARG A 601 -4.75 10.91 -1.91
C ARG A 601 -3.54 10.67 -2.79
N LEU A 602 -2.34 10.47 -2.21
CA LEU A 602 -1.13 10.13 -2.97
C LEU A 602 -1.28 8.78 -3.68
N ALA A 603 -1.78 7.75 -2.99
CA ALA A 603 -2.11 6.47 -3.61
C ALA A 603 -3.14 6.66 -4.73
N GLY A 604 -4.18 7.48 -4.51
CA GLY A 604 -5.18 7.83 -5.51
C GLY A 604 -4.60 8.60 -6.71
N LEU A 605 -3.66 9.52 -6.49
CA LEU A 605 -2.98 10.26 -7.59
C LEU A 605 -2.21 9.31 -8.51
N ARG A 606 -1.44 8.39 -7.95
CA ARG A 606 -0.72 7.40 -8.73
C ARG A 606 -1.68 6.63 -9.65
N HIS A 607 -2.76 6.18 -9.11
CA HIS A 607 -3.73 5.39 -9.87
C HIS A 607 -4.63 6.22 -10.80
N ALA A 608 -4.93 7.47 -10.48
CA ALA A 608 -5.59 8.37 -11.42
C ALA A 608 -4.75 8.59 -12.68
N THR A 609 -3.43 8.47 -12.55
CA THR A 609 -2.50 8.50 -13.69
C THR A 609 -2.42 7.19 -14.45
N THR A 610 -2.78 6.05 -13.86
CA THR A 610 -2.82 4.71 -14.47
C THR A 610 -4.22 4.23 -14.82
N ALA A 611 -5.26 4.99 -14.41
CA ALA A 611 -6.70 4.71 -14.65
C ALA A 611 -7.17 3.30 -14.23
N THR A 612 -6.61 2.77 -13.14
CA THR A 612 -7.09 1.52 -12.56
C THR A 612 -8.29 1.78 -11.64
N PRO A 613 -9.40 0.97 -11.71
CA PRO A 613 -10.59 1.16 -10.90
C PRO A 613 -10.37 1.18 -9.38
N PRO A 614 -9.41 0.42 -8.80
CA PRO A 614 -9.16 0.39 -7.36
C PRO A 614 -8.80 1.72 -6.74
N ALA A 615 -8.16 2.53 -7.49
CA ALA A 615 -7.55 3.76 -7.09
C ALA A 615 -8.49 4.90 -6.72
N LEU A 616 -9.53 5.07 -7.51
CA LEU A 616 -10.58 6.04 -7.19
C LEU A 616 -11.29 5.66 -5.89
N SER A 617 -11.39 4.36 -5.61
CA SER A 617 -12.00 3.83 -4.40
C SER A 617 -11.15 4.09 -3.14
N ILE A 618 -9.82 3.97 -3.21
CA ILE A 618 -8.92 4.26 -2.07
C ILE A 618 -8.93 5.74 -1.74
N ALA A 619 -8.78 6.60 -2.75
CA ALA A 619 -8.82 8.04 -2.53
C ALA A 619 -10.19 8.53 -2.01
N ALA A 620 -11.28 7.84 -2.36
CA ALA A 620 -12.61 8.13 -1.83
C ALA A 620 -12.76 7.87 -0.32
N GLN A 621 -11.83 7.13 0.29
CA GLN A 621 -11.78 6.92 1.74
C GLN A 621 -11.17 8.11 2.49
N ALA A 622 -10.43 8.99 1.80
CA ALA A 622 -9.95 10.22 2.39
C ALA A 622 -11.14 11.16 2.69
N ARG A 623 -11.06 11.91 3.79
CA ARG A 623 -12.10 12.84 4.15
C ARG A 623 -12.29 13.91 3.06
N THR A 624 -13.54 14.17 2.71
CA THR A 624 -13.94 15.14 1.68
C THR A 624 -14.12 16.56 2.24
N GLU A 625 -14.40 16.68 3.54
CA GLU A 625 -14.64 17.94 4.24
C GLU A 625 -13.32 18.60 4.67
N VAL A 626 -12.29 18.57 3.82
CA VAL A 626 -11.03 19.25 4.08
C VAL A 626 -10.84 20.40 3.08
N PRO A 627 -10.09 21.47 3.45
CA PRO A 627 -9.79 22.56 2.55
C PRO A 627 -9.04 22.12 1.28
N ASP A 628 -9.16 22.89 0.19
CA ASP A 628 -8.39 22.64 -1.04
C ASP A 628 -6.88 22.81 -0.82
N VAL A 629 -6.46 23.61 0.15
CA VAL A 629 -5.07 23.91 0.47
C VAL A 629 -4.72 23.43 1.87
N GLY A 630 -3.53 22.90 2.06
CA GLY A 630 -3.02 22.41 3.34
C GLY A 630 -1.54 22.78 3.55
N PRO A 631 -1.00 22.55 4.76
CA PRO A 631 0.36 22.95 5.09
C PRO A 631 1.42 22.05 4.45
N LEU A 632 1.06 20.81 4.14
CA LEU A 632 1.97 19.78 3.64
C LEU A 632 1.37 19.12 2.38
N PRO A 633 2.21 18.54 1.49
CA PRO A 633 1.77 17.90 0.26
C PRO A 633 0.71 16.82 0.49
N GLY A 634 -0.43 16.94 -0.22
CA GLY A 634 -1.55 16.00 -0.13
C GLY A 634 -2.48 16.19 1.08
N VAL A 635 -2.14 17.04 2.05
CA VAL A 635 -3.05 17.37 3.18
C VAL A 635 -4.24 18.17 2.67
N GLY A 636 -4.02 19.16 1.79
CA GLY A 636 -5.10 19.77 1.02
C GLY A 636 -5.57 18.86 -0.12
N LYS A 637 -6.89 18.88 -0.43
CA LYS A 637 -7.44 18.01 -1.50
C LYS A 637 -7.26 18.57 -2.91
N GLY A 638 -6.91 19.86 -3.04
CA GLY A 638 -6.96 20.57 -4.32
C GLY A 638 -6.04 20.01 -5.40
N ALA A 639 -4.82 19.58 -5.04
CA ALA A 639 -3.88 18.96 -5.99
C ALA A 639 -4.41 17.61 -6.53
N TYR A 640 -4.96 16.79 -5.64
CA TYR A 640 -5.60 15.52 -6.00
C TYR A 640 -6.81 15.75 -6.93
N GLU A 641 -7.75 16.60 -6.55
CA GLU A 641 -8.95 16.88 -7.34
C GLU A 641 -8.58 17.47 -8.72
N LEU A 642 -7.57 18.34 -8.78
CA LEU A 642 -7.09 18.92 -10.04
C LEU A 642 -6.62 17.85 -11.01
N VAL A 643 -5.85 16.85 -10.53
CA VAL A 643 -5.29 15.78 -11.38
C VAL A 643 -6.33 14.70 -11.67
N ALA A 644 -7.06 14.23 -10.65
CA ALA A 644 -8.03 13.15 -10.77
C ALA A 644 -9.22 13.50 -11.69
N HIS A 645 -9.64 14.77 -11.68
CA HIS A 645 -10.76 15.26 -12.51
C HIS A 645 -10.30 16.01 -13.77
N ASN A 646 -9.05 15.79 -14.19
CA ASN A 646 -8.49 16.45 -15.37
C ASN A 646 -8.95 15.78 -16.67
N SER A 647 -10.19 16.11 -17.11
CA SER A 647 -10.68 15.81 -18.45
C SER A 647 -10.55 16.99 -19.43
N ALA A 648 -9.96 18.10 -18.99
CA ALA A 648 -10.05 19.39 -19.64
C ALA A 648 -8.90 19.63 -20.64
N GLN A 649 -9.13 20.62 -21.52
CA GLN A 649 -8.10 21.16 -22.38
C GLN A 649 -6.90 21.69 -21.58
N PRO A 650 -5.66 21.59 -22.10
CA PRO A 650 -4.44 22.00 -21.43
C PRO A 650 -4.47 23.41 -20.82
N SER A 651 -5.01 24.39 -21.54
CA SER A 651 -5.14 25.78 -21.06
C SER A 651 -6.10 25.96 -19.87
N THR A 652 -7.13 25.11 -19.76
CA THR A 652 -8.05 25.10 -18.62
C THR A 652 -7.38 24.49 -17.40
N PHE A 653 -6.58 23.43 -17.58
CA PHE A 653 -5.76 22.85 -16.53
C PHE A 653 -4.77 23.87 -15.96
N ASP A 654 -3.99 24.54 -16.84
CA ASP A 654 -3.01 25.57 -16.46
C ASP A 654 -3.63 26.68 -15.61
N ARG A 655 -4.82 27.18 -16.00
CA ARG A 655 -5.53 28.22 -15.25
C ARG A 655 -5.97 27.75 -13.87
N LYS A 656 -6.52 26.53 -13.76
CA LYS A 656 -6.93 25.94 -12.48
C LYS A 656 -5.71 25.67 -11.59
N ALA A 657 -4.65 25.10 -12.12
CA ALA A 657 -3.38 24.85 -11.43
C ALA A 657 -2.77 26.14 -10.88
N ALA A 658 -2.63 27.15 -11.72
CA ALA A 658 -2.08 28.45 -11.32
C ALA A 658 -2.97 29.15 -10.24
N LYS A 659 -4.29 28.98 -10.31
CA LYS A 659 -5.21 29.49 -9.27
C LYS A 659 -4.98 28.78 -7.93
N LEU A 660 -4.84 27.45 -7.95
CA LEU A 660 -4.58 26.65 -6.75
C LEU A 660 -3.24 27.04 -6.12
N ILE A 661 -2.16 27.06 -6.90
CA ILE A 661 -0.81 27.41 -6.44
C ILE A 661 -0.79 28.80 -5.80
N ARG A 662 -1.46 29.80 -6.42
CA ARG A 662 -1.56 31.14 -5.82
C ARG A 662 -2.33 31.15 -4.50
N ARG A 663 -3.33 30.28 -4.33
CA ARG A 663 -4.06 30.15 -3.04
C ARG A 663 -3.14 29.53 -1.97
N GLN A 664 -2.37 28.50 -2.31
CA GLN A 664 -1.39 27.87 -1.43
C GLN A 664 -0.34 28.91 -0.97
N LEU A 665 0.23 29.67 -1.92
CA LEU A 665 1.18 30.75 -1.61
C LEU A 665 0.55 31.85 -0.73
N LYS A 666 -0.72 32.23 -0.97
CA LYS A 666 -1.44 33.22 -0.14
C LYS A 666 -1.64 32.74 1.29
N SER A 667 -1.80 31.43 1.51
CA SER A 667 -1.88 30.81 2.83
C SER A 667 -0.50 30.62 3.49
N GLY A 668 0.59 30.88 2.79
CA GLY A 668 1.97 30.66 3.27
C GLY A 668 2.43 29.20 3.17
N TYR A 669 1.69 28.34 2.47
CA TYR A 669 2.01 26.93 2.25
C TYR A 669 2.90 26.76 1.01
N VAL A 670 4.12 27.30 1.11
CA VAL A 670 5.05 27.39 -0.04
C VAL A 670 5.55 26.01 -0.47
N LEU A 671 5.78 25.11 0.49
CA LEU A 671 6.21 23.73 0.20
C LEU A 671 5.12 22.95 -0.58
N GLU A 672 3.85 23.06 -0.18
CA GLU A 672 2.74 22.44 -0.91
C GLU A 672 2.61 23.07 -2.32
N ALA A 673 2.75 24.40 -2.42
CA ALA A 673 2.72 25.12 -3.70
C ALA A 673 3.83 24.66 -4.65
N LEU A 674 5.05 24.45 -4.15
CA LEU A 674 6.17 23.89 -4.91
C LEU A 674 5.83 22.49 -5.46
N MET A 675 5.42 21.58 -4.59
CA MET A 675 5.12 20.19 -4.98
C MET A 675 3.96 20.13 -6.00
N THR A 676 2.94 20.98 -5.81
CA THR A 676 1.83 21.13 -6.77
C THR A 676 2.34 21.68 -8.11
N ALA A 677 3.20 22.71 -8.09
CA ALA A 677 3.75 23.31 -9.30
C ALA A 677 4.66 22.35 -10.06
N LEU A 678 5.53 21.60 -9.36
CA LEU A 678 6.38 20.54 -9.97
C LEU A 678 5.52 19.47 -10.62
N LEU A 679 4.54 18.93 -9.91
CA LEU A 679 3.62 17.92 -10.43
C LEU A 679 2.88 18.43 -11.68
N CYS A 680 2.28 19.61 -11.61
CA CYS A 680 1.52 20.18 -12.73
C CYS A 680 2.43 20.52 -13.93
N THR A 681 3.65 20.99 -13.71
CA THR A 681 4.63 21.23 -14.79
C THR A 681 5.01 19.94 -15.49
N CYS A 682 5.22 18.84 -14.72
CA CYS A 682 5.54 17.54 -15.33
C CYS A 682 4.34 16.92 -16.06
N LEU A 683 3.11 17.11 -15.58
CA LEU A 683 1.91 16.52 -16.19
C LEU A 683 1.40 17.27 -17.43
N ASN A 684 1.51 18.60 -17.43
CA ASN A 684 1.01 19.48 -18.47
C ASN A 684 1.85 20.78 -18.48
N PRO A 685 3.07 20.75 -19.06
CA PRO A 685 3.97 21.89 -19.05
C PRO A 685 3.32 23.11 -19.73
N GLY A 686 3.11 24.18 -18.96
CA GLY A 686 2.49 25.43 -19.41
C GLY A 686 3.09 26.63 -18.73
N ARG A 687 3.19 27.75 -19.48
CA ARG A 687 3.81 29.01 -19.03
C ARG A 687 3.29 29.49 -17.67
N PRO A 688 1.96 29.53 -17.40
CA PRO A 688 1.44 30.07 -16.14
C PRO A 688 1.88 29.32 -14.90
N VAL A 689 2.11 27.99 -15.00
CA VAL A 689 2.56 27.14 -13.89
C VAL A 689 4.08 27.22 -13.76
N LEU A 690 4.80 27.16 -14.87
CA LEU A 690 6.26 27.26 -14.90
C LEU A 690 6.78 28.58 -14.31
N ASP A 691 6.13 29.71 -14.63
CA ASP A 691 6.49 31.03 -14.06
C ASP A 691 6.35 31.06 -12.53
N LEU A 692 5.29 30.41 -12.00
CA LEU A 692 5.10 30.29 -10.55
C LEU A 692 6.16 29.36 -9.92
N LEU A 693 6.46 28.24 -10.56
CA LEU A 693 7.51 27.32 -10.11
C LEU A 693 8.87 27.99 -10.05
N GLN A 694 9.27 28.68 -11.13
CA GLN A 694 10.52 29.45 -11.19
C GLN A 694 10.58 30.55 -10.13
N LYS A 695 9.44 31.21 -9.85
CA LYS A 695 9.37 32.20 -8.78
C LYS A 695 9.60 31.58 -7.41
N ILE A 696 8.92 30.48 -7.10
CA ILE A 696 9.07 29.78 -5.80
C ILE A 696 10.52 29.36 -5.57
N LEU A 697 11.16 28.78 -6.57
CA LEU A 697 12.56 28.33 -6.47
C LEU A 697 13.54 29.50 -6.33
N ARG A 698 13.37 30.57 -7.09
CA ARG A 698 14.20 31.79 -6.92
C ARG A 698 14.06 32.41 -5.52
N ASP A 699 12.83 32.49 -5.02
CA ASP A 699 12.56 33.10 -3.70
C ASP A 699 13.11 32.24 -2.56
N SER A 700 13.26 30.92 -2.75
CA SER A 700 13.81 29.99 -1.75
C SER A 700 15.34 29.81 -1.84
N GLY A 701 15.96 30.13 -2.94
CA GLY A 701 17.41 29.91 -3.21
C GLY A 701 17.78 28.43 -3.42
N VAL A 702 16.82 27.54 -3.62
CA VAL A 702 17.03 26.10 -3.87
C VAL A 702 17.35 25.88 -5.34
N THR A 703 18.48 25.22 -5.64
CA THR A 703 19.02 25.02 -7.02
C THR A 703 18.94 23.57 -7.49
N VAL A 704 18.51 22.65 -6.63
CA VAL A 704 18.48 21.21 -6.94
C VAL A 704 17.63 20.86 -8.19
N HIS A 705 16.69 21.72 -8.56
CA HIS A 705 15.80 21.53 -9.71
C HIS A 705 16.24 22.30 -10.98
N ASP A 706 17.43 22.87 -11.03
CA ASP A 706 17.87 23.77 -12.12
C ASP A 706 17.87 23.06 -13.48
N GLN A 707 18.30 21.80 -13.56
CA GLN A 707 18.27 21.00 -14.80
C GLN A 707 16.82 20.77 -15.28
N LEU A 708 15.93 20.38 -14.39
CA LEU A 708 14.50 20.19 -14.71
C LEU A 708 13.86 21.50 -15.19
N ILE A 709 14.15 22.60 -14.53
CA ILE A 709 13.63 23.93 -14.90
C ILE A 709 14.15 24.38 -16.25
N GLY A 710 15.43 24.16 -16.55
CA GLY A 710 16.01 24.45 -17.87
C GLY A 710 15.31 23.67 -18.99
N ILE A 711 15.10 22.37 -18.77
CA ILE A 711 14.38 21.50 -19.71
C ILE A 711 12.91 21.92 -19.84
N ALA A 712 12.21 22.21 -18.74
CA ALA A 712 10.83 22.65 -18.76
C ALA A 712 10.68 24.00 -19.51
N THR A 713 11.64 24.91 -19.34
CA THR A 713 11.67 26.17 -20.06
C THR A 713 11.81 25.96 -21.56
N ALA A 714 12.78 25.15 -22.00
CA ALA A 714 12.98 24.83 -23.40
C ALA A 714 11.74 24.17 -24.04
N VAL A 715 11.07 23.27 -23.29
CA VAL A 715 9.81 22.64 -23.71
C VAL A 715 8.70 23.68 -23.90
N VAL A 716 8.47 24.54 -22.90
CA VAL A 716 7.38 25.54 -22.94
C VAL A 716 7.62 26.64 -23.96
N GLU A 717 8.88 26.98 -24.24
CA GLU A 717 9.27 27.97 -25.27
C GLU A 717 9.36 27.38 -26.69
N GLY A 718 9.28 26.06 -26.82
CA GLY A 718 9.39 25.38 -28.12
C GLY A 718 10.81 25.40 -28.69
N ASP A 719 11.84 25.65 -27.87
CA ASP A 719 13.22 25.62 -28.29
C ASP A 719 13.78 24.18 -28.32
N HIS A 720 13.46 23.47 -29.40
CA HIS A 720 13.89 22.08 -29.60
C HIS A 720 15.40 21.89 -29.68
N LYS A 721 16.14 22.93 -30.10
CA LYS A 721 17.62 22.90 -30.19
C LYS A 721 18.22 22.94 -28.80
N LEU A 722 17.76 23.88 -27.97
CA LEU A 722 18.18 23.97 -26.58
C LEU A 722 17.79 22.71 -25.81
N LEU A 723 16.56 22.21 -26.02
CA LEU A 723 16.09 20.97 -25.42
C LEU A 723 17.03 19.79 -25.75
N GLY A 724 17.40 19.61 -27.01
CA GLY A 724 18.33 18.57 -27.41
C GLY A 724 19.71 18.68 -26.77
N LEU A 725 20.25 19.90 -26.62
CA LEU A 725 21.50 20.15 -25.92
C LEU A 725 21.40 19.83 -24.43
N LEU A 726 20.35 20.29 -23.77
CA LEU A 726 20.12 20.01 -22.33
C LEU A 726 19.98 18.52 -22.04
N LEU A 727 19.24 17.79 -22.87
CA LEU A 727 19.08 16.33 -22.72
C LEU A 727 20.37 15.56 -23.00
N MET A 728 21.20 16.05 -23.95
CA MET A 728 22.50 15.44 -24.25
C MET A 728 23.48 15.57 -23.09
N HIS A 729 23.48 16.69 -22.40
CA HIS A 729 24.37 16.97 -21.26
C HIS A 729 23.70 16.72 -19.88
N TYR A 730 22.49 16.20 -19.88
CA TYR A 730 21.77 15.92 -18.64
C TYR A 730 22.54 14.91 -17.78
N GLU A 731 22.81 15.26 -16.54
CA GLU A 731 23.39 14.38 -15.55
C GLU A 731 22.29 13.81 -14.64
N PRO A 732 22.26 12.48 -14.41
CA PRO A 732 21.24 11.87 -13.53
C PRO A 732 21.28 12.50 -12.14
N ASP A 733 20.14 13.01 -11.72
CA ASP A 733 19.95 13.61 -10.40
C ASP A 733 18.62 13.16 -9.77
N VAL A 734 18.17 13.88 -8.75
CA VAL A 734 16.91 13.60 -8.07
C VAL A 734 15.70 13.72 -8.98
N ASP A 735 15.79 14.54 -10.03
CA ASP A 735 14.70 14.86 -10.98
C ASP A 735 14.64 13.96 -12.21
N THR A 736 15.48 12.93 -12.31
CA THR A 736 15.57 12.10 -13.54
C THR A 736 14.20 11.52 -13.94
N TYR A 737 13.41 11.06 -12.97
CA TYR A 737 12.06 10.59 -13.23
C TYR A 737 11.11 11.71 -13.68
N GLN A 738 11.19 12.89 -13.06
CA GLN A 738 10.38 14.09 -13.39
C GLN A 738 10.65 14.60 -14.78
N VAL A 739 11.90 14.55 -15.25
CA VAL A 739 12.25 14.89 -16.65
C VAL A 739 11.52 13.97 -17.61
N GLY A 740 11.52 12.66 -17.35
CA GLY A 740 10.77 11.71 -18.17
C GLY A 740 9.25 11.99 -18.18
N MET A 741 8.68 12.32 -17.02
CA MET A 741 7.26 12.73 -16.91
C MET A 741 6.97 14.01 -17.71
N LEU A 742 7.84 15.02 -17.61
CA LEU A 742 7.73 16.30 -18.30
C LEU A 742 7.67 16.10 -19.82
N LEU A 743 8.60 15.32 -20.38
CA LEU A 743 8.64 15.07 -21.83
C LEU A 743 7.36 14.38 -22.33
N ARG A 744 6.82 13.44 -21.55
CA ARG A 744 5.54 12.78 -21.86
C ARG A 744 4.34 13.71 -21.69
N GLY A 745 4.34 14.54 -20.65
CA GLY A 745 3.32 15.56 -20.45
C GLY A 745 3.27 16.55 -21.62
N ALA A 746 4.43 16.98 -22.10
CA ALA A 746 4.58 17.84 -23.27
C ALA A 746 4.07 17.16 -24.56
N LEU A 747 4.46 15.91 -24.79
CA LEU A 747 3.94 15.13 -25.91
C LEU A 747 2.42 15.06 -25.87
N LYS A 748 1.83 14.70 -24.75
CA LYS A 748 0.38 14.63 -24.55
C LYS A 748 -0.28 15.98 -24.85
N ARG A 749 0.28 17.07 -24.34
CA ARG A 749 -0.22 18.44 -24.55
C ARG A 749 -0.28 18.79 -26.04
N HIS A 750 0.83 18.62 -26.76
CA HIS A 750 0.90 18.94 -28.20
C HIS A 750 -0.01 18.06 -29.04
N VAL A 751 -0.17 16.77 -28.69
CA VAL A 751 -1.14 15.88 -29.35
C VAL A 751 -2.58 16.39 -29.16
N ILE A 752 -2.94 16.83 -27.97
CA ILE A 752 -4.29 17.37 -27.67
C ILE A 752 -4.51 18.72 -28.39
N GLU A 753 -3.50 19.57 -28.44
CA GLU A 753 -3.55 20.87 -29.12
C GLU A 753 -3.48 20.74 -30.66
N GLY A 754 -3.15 19.54 -31.19
CA GLY A 754 -3.06 19.27 -32.62
C GLY A 754 -1.76 19.75 -33.30
N ASP A 755 -0.75 20.14 -32.50
CA ASP A 755 0.57 20.53 -33.02
C ASP A 755 1.42 19.27 -33.28
N THR A 756 1.33 18.76 -34.50
CA THR A 756 2.00 17.51 -34.89
C THR A 756 3.53 17.65 -34.93
N ALA A 757 4.06 18.82 -35.31
CA ALA A 757 5.51 19.02 -35.38
C ALA A 757 6.14 19.05 -33.98
N ALA A 758 5.53 19.74 -33.02
CA ALA A 758 5.99 19.74 -31.65
C ALA A 758 5.78 18.37 -30.99
N ALA A 759 4.69 17.67 -31.30
CA ALA A 759 4.47 16.31 -30.82
C ALA A 759 5.55 15.32 -31.31
N ASP A 760 5.93 15.38 -32.59
CA ASP A 760 7.03 14.58 -33.16
C ASP A 760 8.37 14.85 -32.45
N ALA A 761 8.69 16.14 -32.24
CA ALA A 761 9.89 16.52 -31.49
C ALA A 761 9.91 16.00 -30.05
N MET A 762 8.79 16.07 -29.37
CA MET A 762 8.67 15.55 -27.98
C MET A 762 8.73 14.01 -27.94
N ALA A 763 8.15 13.32 -28.93
CA ALA A 763 8.27 11.86 -29.04
C ALA A 763 9.73 11.43 -29.23
N GLN A 764 10.47 12.15 -30.12
CA GLN A 764 11.89 11.91 -30.30
C GLN A 764 12.72 12.18 -29.05
N ALA A 765 12.49 13.30 -28.38
CA ALA A 765 13.14 13.65 -27.12
C ALA A 765 12.88 12.58 -26.03
N SER A 766 11.63 12.15 -25.88
CA SER A 766 11.24 11.08 -24.94
C SER A 766 11.95 9.75 -25.24
N SER A 767 12.03 9.37 -26.53
CA SER A 767 12.71 8.13 -26.94
C SER A 767 14.23 8.20 -26.68
N MET A 768 14.87 9.33 -26.96
CA MET A 768 16.30 9.53 -26.67
C MET A 768 16.56 9.45 -25.15
N PHE A 769 15.74 10.10 -24.35
CA PHE A 769 15.84 10.06 -22.88
C PHE A 769 15.62 8.64 -22.34
N ALA A 770 14.63 7.91 -22.86
CA ALA A 770 14.31 6.54 -22.47
C ALA A 770 15.45 5.54 -22.75
N VAL A 771 16.16 5.71 -23.87
CA VAL A 771 17.34 4.88 -24.20
C VAL A 771 18.49 5.15 -23.25
N ARG A 772 18.69 6.40 -22.85
CA ARG A 772 19.77 6.80 -21.93
C ARG A 772 19.47 6.44 -20.48
N PHE A 773 18.20 6.50 -20.08
CA PHE A 773 17.73 6.24 -18.71
C PHE A 773 16.61 5.18 -18.69
N PRO A 774 16.95 3.89 -18.98
CA PRO A 774 15.95 2.84 -19.14
C PRO A 774 15.14 2.57 -17.85
N ALA A 775 15.75 2.67 -16.68
CA ALA A 775 15.05 2.50 -15.41
C ALA A 775 13.92 3.54 -15.21
N ALA A 776 14.18 4.81 -15.53
CA ALA A 776 13.14 5.85 -15.48
C ALA A 776 12.03 5.61 -16.52
N ASN A 777 12.37 5.06 -17.69
CA ASN A 777 11.38 4.75 -18.73
C ASN A 777 10.53 3.51 -18.39
N GLU A 778 11.09 2.47 -17.80
CA GLU A 778 10.35 1.29 -17.37
C GLU A 778 9.27 1.66 -16.35
N GLN A 779 9.62 2.47 -15.38
CA GLN A 779 8.69 3.03 -14.39
C GLN A 779 7.60 3.91 -15.03
N LEU A 780 7.94 4.68 -16.07
CA LEU A 780 6.99 5.51 -16.81
C LEU A 780 6.06 4.70 -17.72
N SER A 781 6.47 3.53 -18.17
CA SER A 781 5.66 2.67 -19.05
C SER A 781 4.40 2.15 -18.34
N PHE A 782 4.44 2.00 -17.01
CA PHE A 782 3.28 1.72 -16.18
C PHE A 782 2.36 2.94 -15.96
N ASN A 783 2.83 4.16 -16.21
CA ASN A 783 2.15 5.42 -15.89
C ASN A 783 1.65 6.18 -17.13
N SER A 784 0.93 5.52 -18.05
CA SER A 784 0.24 6.27 -19.11
C SER A 784 -0.89 7.11 -18.51
N PHE A 785 -0.77 8.44 -18.58
CA PHE A 785 -1.75 9.43 -18.09
C PHE A 785 -3.08 9.31 -18.85
N ARG A 786 -3.96 8.41 -18.41
CA ARG A 786 -5.25 8.17 -19.05
C ARG A 786 -6.36 8.53 -18.08
N THR A 787 -7.21 9.45 -18.47
CA THR A 787 -8.44 9.79 -17.73
C THR A 787 -9.49 8.66 -17.78
N THR A 788 -9.37 7.76 -18.76
CA THR A 788 -10.17 6.54 -18.90
C THR A 788 -9.31 5.45 -19.51
N PRO A 789 -9.23 4.23 -18.94
CA PRO A 789 -8.37 3.18 -19.47
C PRO A 789 -8.82 2.78 -20.88
N LEU A 790 -7.84 2.65 -21.77
CA LEU A 790 -8.08 1.97 -23.02
C LEU A 790 -8.18 0.47 -22.74
N THR A 791 -9.13 -0.20 -23.36
CA THR A 791 -9.20 -1.66 -23.36
C THR A 791 -7.99 -2.22 -24.13
N GLU A 792 -7.58 -3.46 -23.85
CA GLU A 792 -6.50 -4.14 -24.59
C GLU A 792 -6.70 -4.02 -26.11
N ARG A 793 -7.95 -4.18 -26.55
CA ARG A 793 -8.30 -4.07 -27.97
C ARG A 793 -8.15 -2.66 -28.53
N GLU A 794 -8.46 -1.63 -27.73
CA GLU A 794 -8.23 -0.24 -28.10
C GLU A 794 -6.71 0.08 -28.15
N ILE A 795 -5.91 -0.54 -27.28
CA ILE A 795 -4.45 -0.42 -27.29
C ILE A 795 -3.87 -1.08 -28.56
N GLU A 796 -4.25 -2.32 -28.85
CA GLU A 796 -3.79 -3.01 -30.08
C GLU A 796 -4.11 -2.20 -31.34
N VAL A 797 -5.34 -1.72 -31.44
CA VAL A 797 -5.77 -0.90 -32.57
C VAL A 797 -4.99 0.42 -32.62
N ALA A 798 -4.77 1.08 -31.48
CA ALA A 798 -4.04 2.35 -31.41
C ALA A 798 -2.58 2.21 -31.84
N VAL A 799 -1.90 1.12 -31.45
CA VAL A 799 -0.51 0.82 -31.87
C VAL A 799 -0.42 0.57 -33.37
N LEU A 800 -1.37 -0.13 -33.94
CA LEU A 800 -1.39 -0.39 -35.38
C LEU A 800 -1.83 0.84 -36.19
N ALA A 801 -2.58 1.74 -35.56
CA ALA A 801 -3.14 2.92 -36.22
C ALA A 801 -2.09 3.90 -36.73
N GLY A 802 -0.87 3.90 -36.21
CA GLY A 802 0.24 4.75 -36.70
C GLY A 802 0.79 4.32 -38.06
N HIS A 803 0.66 3.06 -38.42
CA HIS A 803 1.37 2.49 -39.59
C HIS A 803 0.49 1.73 -40.58
N ARG A 804 -0.80 1.49 -40.25
CA ARG A 804 -1.73 0.68 -41.03
C ARG A 804 -3.07 1.36 -41.25
N THR A 805 -3.72 1.11 -42.37
CA THR A 805 -5.09 1.55 -42.64
C THR A 805 -6.11 0.76 -41.80
N ASN A 806 -7.38 1.21 -41.69
CA ASN A 806 -8.41 0.50 -40.98
C ASN A 806 -8.69 -0.90 -41.57
N VAL A 807 -8.53 -1.05 -42.87
CA VAL A 807 -8.70 -2.34 -43.58
C VAL A 807 -7.58 -3.31 -43.17
N GLU A 808 -6.32 -2.86 -43.23
CA GLU A 808 -5.17 -3.68 -42.86
C GLU A 808 -5.17 -4.07 -41.37
N ILE A 809 -5.65 -3.15 -40.50
CA ILE A 809 -5.84 -3.47 -39.08
C ILE A 809 -6.95 -4.50 -38.90
N ALA A 810 -8.04 -4.34 -39.62
CA ALA A 810 -9.19 -5.26 -39.59
C ALA A 810 -8.78 -6.68 -40.00
N GLU A 811 -8.02 -6.81 -41.08
CA GLU A 811 -7.45 -8.07 -41.55
C GLU A 811 -6.48 -8.68 -40.54
N HIS A 812 -5.59 -7.86 -39.99
CA HIS A 812 -4.57 -8.31 -39.00
C HIS A 812 -5.20 -8.82 -37.70
N LEU A 813 -6.28 -8.17 -37.26
CA LEU A 813 -6.93 -8.47 -35.98
C LEU A 813 -8.19 -9.37 -36.11
N GLY A 814 -8.57 -9.76 -37.34
CA GLY A 814 -9.73 -10.61 -37.61
C GLY A 814 -11.07 -9.95 -37.23
N ILE A 815 -11.22 -8.62 -37.43
CA ILE A 815 -12.44 -7.84 -37.12
C ILE A 815 -12.87 -7.00 -38.31
N SER A 816 -14.05 -6.38 -38.26
CA SER A 816 -14.49 -5.50 -39.35
C SER A 816 -13.79 -4.13 -39.30
N ALA A 817 -13.59 -3.49 -40.46
CA ALA A 817 -13.06 -2.14 -40.56
C ALA A 817 -13.89 -1.12 -39.75
N ARG A 818 -15.22 -1.32 -39.68
CA ARG A 818 -16.13 -0.50 -38.84
C ARG A 818 -15.87 -0.68 -37.35
N THR A 819 -15.49 -1.91 -36.93
CA THR A 819 -15.10 -2.18 -35.54
C THR A 819 -13.78 -1.47 -35.20
N VAL A 820 -12.83 -1.44 -36.15
CA VAL A 820 -11.58 -0.68 -35.99
C VAL A 820 -11.85 0.81 -35.84
N GLU A 821 -12.73 1.39 -36.69
CA GLU A 821 -13.15 2.79 -36.58
C GLU A 821 -13.76 3.12 -35.21
N ASN A 822 -14.61 2.24 -34.69
CA ASN A 822 -15.22 2.41 -33.38
C ASN A 822 -14.15 2.35 -32.27
N HIS A 823 -13.21 1.43 -32.34
CA HIS A 823 -12.08 1.39 -31.38
C HIS A 823 -11.22 2.62 -31.45
N ILE A 824 -10.86 3.10 -32.65
CA ILE A 824 -10.09 4.34 -32.83
C ILE A 824 -10.88 5.55 -32.27
N SER A 825 -12.15 5.69 -32.61
CA SER A 825 -12.99 6.80 -32.13
C SER A 825 -13.11 6.80 -30.60
N ASN A 826 -13.34 5.63 -30.00
CA ASN A 826 -13.36 5.48 -28.55
C ASN A 826 -11.99 5.80 -27.91
N ALA A 827 -10.91 5.32 -28.51
CA ALA A 827 -9.57 5.57 -28.00
C ALA A 827 -9.19 7.07 -28.12
N LEU A 828 -9.52 7.74 -29.23
CA LEU A 828 -9.35 9.20 -29.39
C LEU A 828 -10.11 9.97 -28.29
N ARG A 829 -11.39 9.63 -28.09
CA ARG A 829 -12.22 10.25 -27.03
C ARG A 829 -11.64 10.02 -25.63
N LYS A 830 -11.15 8.82 -25.34
CA LYS A 830 -10.57 8.45 -24.04
C LYS A 830 -9.21 9.10 -23.79
N THR A 831 -8.38 9.28 -24.82
CA THR A 831 -7.03 9.84 -24.71
C THR A 831 -6.99 11.37 -24.89
N GLY A 832 -8.04 11.96 -25.46
CA GLY A 832 -8.07 13.36 -25.87
C GLY A 832 -7.24 13.65 -27.13
N ALA A 833 -6.69 12.64 -27.79
CA ALA A 833 -5.96 12.82 -29.05
C ALA A 833 -6.91 13.32 -30.16
N THR A 834 -6.44 14.26 -30.95
CA THR A 834 -7.20 14.87 -32.06
C THR A 834 -6.98 14.18 -33.42
N SER A 835 -5.98 13.30 -33.48
CA SER A 835 -5.62 12.59 -34.71
C SER A 835 -5.20 11.15 -34.42
N ARG A 836 -5.31 10.31 -35.46
CA ARG A 836 -4.87 8.92 -35.46
C ARG A 836 -3.37 8.77 -35.15
N ASN A 837 -2.53 9.64 -35.73
CA ASN A 837 -1.11 9.66 -35.46
C ASN A 837 -0.81 10.11 -34.02
N GLY A 838 -1.53 11.11 -33.51
CA GLY A 838 -1.46 11.52 -32.12
C GLY A 838 -1.83 10.40 -31.14
N LEU A 839 -2.86 9.61 -31.47
CA LEU A 839 -3.23 8.43 -30.70
C LEU A 839 -2.10 7.38 -30.66
N PHE A 840 -1.49 7.10 -31.82
CA PHE A 840 -0.33 6.21 -31.93
C PHE A 840 0.85 6.70 -31.07
N MET A 841 1.20 7.99 -31.16
CA MET A 841 2.29 8.56 -30.36
C MET A 841 2.08 8.43 -28.85
N LEU A 842 0.87 8.66 -28.38
CA LEU A 842 0.51 8.52 -26.96
C LEU A 842 0.56 7.07 -26.47
N VAL A 843 0.18 6.11 -27.33
CA VAL A 843 0.07 4.70 -26.94
C VAL A 843 1.35 3.92 -27.28
N GLY A 844 1.95 4.14 -28.43
CA GLY A 844 3.16 3.45 -28.91
C GLY A 844 4.38 3.71 -28.03
N ASN A 845 4.57 4.96 -27.59
CA ASN A 845 5.66 5.32 -26.67
C ASN A 845 5.41 4.88 -25.21
N SER A 846 4.25 4.35 -24.91
CA SER A 846 3.89 3.83 -23.58
C SER A 846 4.10 2.32 -23.45
N LEU A 847 4.45 1.63 -24.53
CA LEU A 847 4.75 0.20 -24.51
C LEU A 847 6.27 -0.01 -24.41
N PRO A 848 6.76 -0.96 -23.56
CA PRO A 848 8.17 -1.30 -23.59
C PRO A 848 8.55 -1.77 -25.00
N PRO A 849 9.78 -1.48 -25.48
CA PRO A 849 10.23 -1.99 -26.76
C PRO A 849 10.09 -3.51 -26.74
N ARG A 850 9.20 -4.06 -27.59
CA ARG A 850 9.14 -5.51 -27.79
C ARG A 850 10.53 -5.94 -28.18
N GLY A 851 11.15 -6.74 -27.34
CA GLY A 851 12.53 -7.16 -27.45
C GLY A 851 12.87 -7.51 -28.88
N ALA A 852 13.97 -6.94 -29.36
CA ALA A 852 14.62 -7.38 -30.58
C ALA A 852 14.76 -8.91 -30.46
N GLY A 853 14.13 -9.61 -31.40
CA GLY A 853 14.13 -11.05 -31.41
C GLY A 853 15.57 -11.56 -31.32
N ILE A 854 15.80 -12.40 -30.33
CA ILE A 854 16.94 -13.28 -30.38
C ILE A 854 16.62 -14.27 -31.50
N SER A 855 17.33 -14.10 -32.61
CA SER A 855 17.39 -15.09 -33.70
C SER A 855 17.94 -16.40 -33.21
#